data_cdb0b5e2a51b77da5db21e361e234939
#
_entry.id   cdb0b5e2a51b77da5db21e361e234939
#
_cell.length_a   1.000
_cell.length_b   1.000
_cell.length_c   1.000
_cell.angle_alpha   90.00
_cell.angle_beta   90.00
_cell.angle_gamma   90.00
#
_symmetry.space_group_name_H-M   'P 1'
#
loop_
_entity.id
_entity.type
_entity.pdbx_description
1 polymer ?
#
loop_
_entity_poly.entity_id
_entity_poly.type
_entity_poly.pdbx_seq_one_letter_code
_entity_poly.pdbx_strand_id
1 'polypeptide(L)'
;MDFPIDFIKMGEKFTSIEEHIPAPYFRRTFTADKEIASAELIVTGLGYYELYFNGEKITKGMLAPYRSNIDDYIYYDRYDVSSKICCGKNVIGIMLGNGIRNAPGAYIWDFEKARFRGAPITAFSLLLKYADGTEESVVSDTDTLTAPSPVIFDDLHFGEYYDARLEIPGWNTPDFDDSGWSHAISAEAPRGEARICEADPITVRSVIKPVSVTRYDNESYIYDFGVNTAGLCKLKIKGAAGQKVLMRHFETFVDGKPYFRNNRFNPDDRFQEDEYYCSGEGTEEYTPHFTYHGFRYVLVSGISAEQATEELLTYLEMSSDIKQSGEFTCSDETVNKIQEATVRSDTSNFFYFPTDCPQREKNGWTADAALSAEQLLLNLAPEKSYKEWMRNIYKSINDKGQLPGIVPNTGWGYHWGNGPAWDNVIVYIPYYTYKYSGDRQILEELATPLMRYLNYLFTRLDEKGLIAIGLGDWCQVGLIEDQFKTPLVVTDTILTCDIAEKAAFIYGELGQEPQRQFALALAEKTRKAFRDNLIDFNTYTVNGATQTAQAMAIYYRMFTEEEKPCALEVLLGYIHDADDHFDTGVLGGKVIYRVLAENGYAELAYKMITRPDYPSYGNWIARGATTLWEAFHPENGRILSLNHHFWGDVSAWFYIYLAGLRINPTCRDVTEVDINPYFVKVLKNVFAYHDTPVGRISVSWKRTENGINLEIEVTDKLHGKIALPEGFVFEDRTSEKELKSGNYMVVAE
;
A
#
# COMPACT_ATOMS: atom_id res chain seq x y z
N MET A 1 19.96 -20.39 -15.67
CA MET A 1 19.47 -21.37 -14.69
C MET A 1 17.97 -21.47 -14.87
N ASP A 2 17.44 -22.68 -14.93
CA ASP A 2 16.01 -22.90 -15.04
C ASP A 2 15.36 -22.79 -13.65
N PHE A 3 14.10 -22.33 -13.60
CA PHE A 3 13.36 -22.30 -12.34
C PHE A 3 13.14 -23.72 -11.81
N PRO A 4 13.32 -23.95 -10.48
CA PRO A 4 13.00 -25.25 -9.88
C PRO A 4 11.50 -25.50 -9.97
N ILE A 5 11.12 -26.71 -10.39
CA ILE A 5 9.71 -27.14 -10.55
C ILE A 5 9.34 -28.32 -9.66
N ASP A 6 10.33 -28.94 -9.01
CA ASP A 6 10.12 -30.08 -8.09
C ASP A 6 9.78 -29.55 -6.70
N PHE A 7 8.47 -29.32 -6.46
CA PHE A 7 7.99 -28.89 -5.17
C PHE A 7 7.94 -30.02 -4.18
N ILE A 8 8.28 -29.70 -2.93
CA ILE A 8 8.26 -30.61 -1.79
C ILE A 8 7.45 -30.03 -0.63
N LYS A 9 6.92 -30.91 0.24
CA LYS A 9 6.18 -30.59 1.46
C LYS A 9 6.50 -31.58 2.58
N MET A 10 6.19 -31.21 3.82
CA MET A 10 6.38 -32.09 4.97
C MET A 10 5.34 -33.23 5.00
N GLY A 11 4.09 -32.94 4.62
CA GLY A 11 2.99 -33.88 4.65
C GLY A 11 1.74 -33.33 3.95
N GLU A 12 0.65 -34.12 3.97
CA GLU A 12 -0.63 -33.72 3.34
C GLU A 12 -1.47 -32.82 4.23
N LYS A 13 -1.31 -32.92 5.56
CA LYS A 13 -2.08 -32.10 6.50
C LYS A 13 -1.61 -30.66 6.47
N PHE A 14 -2.55 -29.73 6.65
CA PHE A 14 -2.32 -28.30 6.77
C PHE A 14 -3.22 -27.69 7.84
N THR A 15 -2.81 -26.53 8.37
CA THR A 15 -3.50 -25.82 9.45
C THR A 15 -4.91 -25.41 9.07
N SER A 16 -5.86 -25.67 9.98
CA SER A 16 -7.21 -25.10 9.99
C SER A 16 -7.42 -24.30 11.28
N ILE A 17 -8.63 -23.77 11.47
CA ILE A 17 -9.01 -23.09 12.72
C ILE A 17 -9.05 -24.09 13.88
N GLU A 18 -9.43 -25.36 13.63
CA GLU A 18 -9.59 -26.39 14.66
C GLU A 18 -8.33 -27.23 14.87
N GLU A 19 -7.54 -27.49 13.82
CA GLU A 19 -6.33 -28.33 13.87
C GLU A 19 -5.12 -27.52 13.40
N HIS A 20 -4.17 -27.30 14.31
CA HIS A 20 -2.93 -26.58 14.02
C HIS A 20 -1.83 -27.56 13.63
N ILE A 21 -1.19 -27.31 12.50
CA ILE A 21 -0.05 -28.08 12.01
C ILE A 21 1.18 -27.14 12.12
N PRO A 22 2.22 -27.55 12.85
CA PRO A 22 3.44 -26.73 12.98
C PRO A 22 4.06 -26.40 11.63
N ALA A 23 4.58 -25.19 11.52
CA ALA A 23 5.35 -24.75 10.35
C ALA A 23 6.54 -25.71 10.12
N PRO A 24 6.75 -26.22 8.90
CA PRO A 24 7.82 -27.20 8.66
C PRO A 24 9.18 -26.56 8.52
N TYR A 25 10.20 -27.22 9.07
CA TYR A 25 11.58 -27.07 8.66
C TYR A 25 11.91 -28.01 7.49
N PHE A 26 12.75 -27.53 6.56
CA PHE A 26 13.39 -28.33 5.51
C PHE A 26 14.89 -28.16 5.60
N ARG A 27 15.63 -29.25 5.39
CA ARG A 27 17.08 -29.31 5.50
C ARG A 27 17.65 -30.14 4.34
N ARG A 28 18.53 -29.53 3.52
CA ARG A 28 19.25 -30.21 2.46
C ARG A 28 20.74 -30.02 2.67
N THR A 29 21.48 -31.12 2.92
CA THR A 29 22.94 -31.12 2.97
C THR A 29 23.53 -31.45 1.60
N PHE A 30 24.68 -30.87 1.32
CA PHE A 30 25.49 -31.16 0.14
C PHE A 30 26.98 -30.96 0.45
N THR A 31 27.85 -31.46 -0.42
CA THR A 31 29.29 -31.34 -0.27
C THR A 31 29.90 -30.54 -1.42
N ALA A 32 30.76 -29.59 -1.12
CA ALA A 32 31.51 -28.82 -2.10
C ALA A 32 33.00 -28.97 -1.83
N ASP A 33 33.68 -29.82 -2.63
CA ASP A 33 35.08 -30.18 -2.41
C ASP A 33 36.05 -29.44 -3.35
N LYS A 34 35.54 -28.62 -4.25
CA LYS A 34 36.31 -27.83 -5.22
C LYS A 34 36.17 -26.34 -4.94
N GLU A 35 37.13 -25.57 -5.45
CA GLU A 35 37.08 -24.11 -5.38
C GLU A 35 35.87 -23.56 -6.14
N ILE A 36 35.06 -22.74 -5.48
CA ILE A 36 33.85 -22.12 -6.01
C ILE A 36 34.23 -20.86 -6.81
N ALA A 37 33.81 -20.79 -8.07
CA ALA A 37 33.85 -19.58 -8.89
C ALA A 37 32.60 -18.72 -8.67
N SER A 38 31.41 -19.35 -8.62
CA SER A 38 30.15 -18.70 -8.25
C SER A 38 29.13 -19.73 -7.77
N ALA A 39 28.18 -19.28 -6.91
CA ALA A 39 27.07 -20.10 -6.45
C ALA A 39 25.79 -19.27 -6.39
N GLU A 40 24.79 -19.67 -7.13
CA GLU A 40 23.49 -18.99 -7.22
C GLU A 40 22.38 -19.90 -6.72
N LEU A 41 21.60 -19.44 -5.77
CA LEU A 41 20.44 -20.13 -5.21
C LEU A 41 19.14 -19.41 -5.64
N ILE A 42 18.23 -20.15 -6.28
CA ILE A 42 16.86 -19.70 -6.58
C ILE A 42 15.93 -20.49 -5.67
N VAL A 43 15.02 -19.81 -4.97
CA VAL A 43 14.12 -20.42 -3.99
C VAL A 43 12.74 -19.74 -4.01
N THR A 44 11.71 -20.53 -3.75
CA THR A 44 10.36 -20.06 -3.40
C THR A 44 9.80 -20.88 -2.25
N GLY A 45 8.97 -20.25 -1.44
CA GLY A 45 8.17 -20.91 -0.40
C GLY A 45 6.72 -20.45 -0.50
N LEU A 46 5.81 -21.33 -0.82
CA LEU A 46 4.39 -21.07 -0.95
C LEU A 46 3.65 -21.72 0.24
N GLY A 47 3.25 -21.00 1.27
CA GLY A 47 3.23 -19.70 1.90
C GLY A 47 4.45 -18.79 1.96
N TYR A 48 4.89 -18.47 3.14
CA TYR A 48 6.08 -17.67 3.34
C TYR A 48 7.28 -18.55 3.69
N TYR A 49 8.52 -18.02 3.51
CA TYR A 49 9.70 -18.76 3.90
C TYR A 49 10.72 -17.89 4.63
N GLU A 50 11.49 -18.54 5.48
CA GLU A 50 12.79 -18.06 5.95
C GLU A 50 13.88 -19.00 5.46
N LEU A 51 14.93 -18.41 4.88
CA LEU A 51 16.06 -19.14 4.29
C LEU A 51 17.30 -18.99 5.14
N TYR A 52 17.94 -20.12 5.41
CA TYR A 52 19.19 -20.24 6.16
C TYR A 52 20.25 -20.95 5.31
N PHE A 53 21.48 -20.51 5.45
CA PHE A 53 22.61 -21.11 4.77
C PHE A 53 23.77 -21.27 5.77
N ASN A 54 24.19 -22.51 6.04
CA ASN A 54 25.26 -22.82 7.00
C ASN A 54 25.09 -22.14 8.37
N GLY A 55 23.88 -22.11 8.91
CA GLY A 55 23.55 -21.51 10.22
C GLY A 55 23.15 -20.04 10.17
N GLU A 56 23.38 -19.33 9.07
CA GLU A 56 23.05 -17.91 8.91
C GLU A 56 21.70 -17.72 8.21
N LYS A 57 20.82 -16.88 8.77
CA LYS A 57 19.59 -16.44 8.08
C LYS A 57 19.97 -15.47 6.96
N ILE A 58 19.59 -15.79 5.71
CA ILE A 58 19.93 -15.00 4.52
C ILE A 58 18.73 -14.48 3.75
N THR A 59 17.52 -14.66 4.25
CA THR A 59 16.30 -14.17 3.61
C THR A 59 16.38 -12.66 3.34
N LYS A 60 16.02 -12.22 2.14
CA LYS A 60 16.05 -10.81 1.69
C LYS A 60 14.95 -9.94 2.30
N GLY A 61 14.54 -10.13 3.47
CA GLY A 61 13.47 -9.39 4.10
C GLY A 61 12.57 -10.34 4.87
N MET A 62 11.38 -9.86 5.17
CA MET A 62 10.36 -10.60 5.91
C MET A 62 9.20 -10.97 4.97
N LEU A 63 8.44 -12.01 5.31
CA LEU A 63 7.27 -12.45 4.55
C LEU A 63 7.58 -12.73 3.06
N ALA A 64 8.78 -13.25 2.77
CA ALA A 64 9.15 -13.69 1.43
C ALA A 64 8.46 -15.03 1.07
N PRO A 65 8.16 -15.28 -0.21
CA PRO A 65 8.32 -14.43 -1.37
C PRO A 65 7.17 -13.43 -1.53
N TYR A 66 7.19 -12.65 -2.64
CA TYR A 66 6.09 -11.77 -3.04
C TYR A 66 4.74 -12.50 -3.06
N ARG A 67 3.73 -11.90 -2.44
CA ARG A 67 2.37 -12.44 -2.36
C ARG A 67 1.63 -12.32 -3.70
N SER A 68 1.29 -13.45 -4.32
CA SER A 68 0.57 -13.52 -5.60
C SER A 68 -0.57 -14.52 -5.56
N ASN A 69 -1.43 -14.52 -6.59
CA ASN A 69 -2.16 -15.72 -6.95
C ASN A 69 -1.17 -16.69 -7.60
N ILE A 70 -0.85 -17.79 -6.91
CA ILE A 70 0.19 -18.72 -7.35
C ILE A 70 -0.20 -19.56 -8.57
N ASP A 71 -1.46 -19.48 -9.03
CA ASP A 71 -1.90 -20.00 -10.31
C ASP A 71 -1.69 -19.01 -11.47
N ASP A 72 -1.42 -17.73 -11.15
CA ASP A 72 -1.06 -16.69 -12.12
C ASP A 72 0.46 -16.54 -12.23
N TYR A 73 1.14 -16.29 -11.09
CA TYR A 73 2.59 -16.15 -11.00
C TYR A 73 3.14 -16.86 -9.76
N ILE A 74 4.27 -17.55 -9.93
CA ILE A 74 5.08 -18.10 -8.86
C ILE A 74 6.32 -17.24 -8.74
N TYR A 75 6.46 -16.48 -7.65
CA TYR A 75 7.62 -15.65 -7.42
C TYR A 75 8.74 -16.42 -6.73
N TYR A 76 9.95 -16.27 -7.28
CA TYR A 76 11.18 -16.79 -6.76
C TYR A 76 12.11 -15.65 -6.36
N ASP A 77 12.88 -15.87 -5.31
CA ASP A 77 13.97 -15.00 -4.93
C ASP A 77 15.30 -15.63 -5.36
N ARG A 78 16.27 -14.78 -5.74
CA ARG A 78 17.60 -15.14 -6.19
C ARG A 78 18.63 -14.65 -5.20
N TYR A 79 19.54 -15.53 -4.80
CA TYR A 79 20.61 -15.27 -3.84
C TYR A 79 21.96 -15.63 -4.42
N ASP A 80 22.94 -14.72 -4.34
CA ASP A 80 24.35 -15.06 -4.51
C ASP A 80 24.86 -15.59 -3.15
N VAL A 81 25.20 -16.87 -3.13
CA VAL A 81 25.72 -17.56 -1.95
C VAL A 81 27.20 -17.97 -2.10
N SER A 82 27.90 -17.46 -3.11
CA SER A 82 29.27 -17.81 -3.44
C SER A 82 30.20 -17.71 -2.25
N SER A 83 30.12 -16.61 -1.49
CA SER A 83 30.96 -16.38 -0.31
C SER A 83 30.56 -17.20 0.93
N LYS A 84 29.42 -17.90 0.88
CA LYS A 84 28.87 -18.68 1.99
C LYS A 84 29.14 -20.19 1.87
N ILE A 85 29.63 -20.64 0.72
CA ILE A 85 30.01 -22.04 0.49
C ILE A 85 31.31 -22.33 1.24
N CYS A 86 31.27 -23.36 2.09
CA CYS A 86 32.45 -23.91 2.76
C CYS A 86 32.98 -25.12 2.01
N CYS A 87 34.30 -25.34 2.02
CA CYS A 87 34.87 -26.62 1.57
C CYS A 87 34.35 -27.74 2.47
N GLY A 88 33.83 -28.82 1.87
CA GLY A 88 33.21 -29.94 2.57
C GLY A 88 31.70 -29.78 2.69
N LYS A 89 31.14 -30.17 3.83
CA LYS A 89 29.68 -30.24 4.06
C LYS A 89 29.08 -28.84 4.22
N ASN A 90 27.96 -28.62 3.52
CA ASN A 90 27.14 -27.40 3.55
C ASN A 90 25.67 -27.77 3.76
N VAL A 91 24.84 -26.80 4.16
CA VAL A 91 23.42 -27.00 4.36
C VAL A 91 22.59 -25.81 3.90
N ILE A 92 21.47 -26.09 3.23
CA ILE A 92 20.35 -25.19 2.98
C ILE A 92 19.28 -25.54 4.00
N GLY A 93 18.86 -24.57 4.81
CA GLY A 93 17.75 -24.68 5.76
C GLY A 93 16.61 -23.75 5.34
N ILE A 94 15.36 -24.26 5.39
CA ILE A 94 14.16 -23.45 5.08
C ILE A 94 13.13 -23.70 6.16
N MET A 95 12.48 -22.64 6.67
CA MET A 95 11.27 -22.71 7.48
C MET A 95 10.12 -22.15 6.67
N LEU A 96 8.96 -22.83 6.61
CA LEU A 96 7.80 -22.39 5.84
C LEU A 96 6.63 -22.03 6.75
N GLY A 97 6.01 -20.86 6.51
CA GLY A 97 4.70 -20.51 7.06
C GLY A 97 3.55 -20.84 6.11
N ASN A 98 2.33 -20.63 6.57
CA ASN A 98 1.10 -20.86 5.80
C ASN A 98 0.92 -19.83 4.67
N GLY A 99 1.15 -18.54 4.95
CA GLY A 99 1.03 -17.44 3.99
C GLY A 99 -0.29 -17.45 3.22
N ILE A 100 -0.20 -17.10 1.92
CA ILE A 100 -1.39 -17.06 1.04
C ILE A 100 -1.85 -18.45 0.60
N ARG A 101 -0.97 -19.46 0.65
CA ARG A 101 -1.33 -20.83 0.25
C ARG A 101 -2.35 -21.47 1.19
N ASN A 102 -2.30 -21.09 2.46
CA ASN A 102 -3.26 -21.50 3.47
C ASN A 102 -3.47 -20.38 4.48
N ALA A 103 -4.49 -19.54 4.26
CA ALA A 103 -4.80 -18.39 5.10
C ALA A 103 -6.17 -18.58 5.79
N PRO A 104 -6.27 -19.37 6.90
CA PRO A 104 -7.53 -19.60 7.59
C PRO A 104 -8.19 -18.32 8.10
N GLY A 105 -7.44 -17.28 8.47
CA GLY A 105 -7.96 -15.97 8.88
C GLY A 105 -8.57 -15.13 7.74
N ALA A 106 -8.39 -15.54 6.50
CA ALA A 106 -8.89 -14.80 5.33
C ALA A 106 -10.21 -15.36 4.75
N TYR A 107 -10.98 -16.10 5.53
CA TYR A 107 -12.25 -16.73 5.11
C TYR A 107 -13.30 -15.70 4.64
N ILE A 108 -13.31 -14.48 5.16
CA ILE A 108 -14.23 -13.41 4.75
C ILE A 108 -14.09 -13.08 3.25
N TRP A 109 -12.87 -13.20 2.71
CA TRP A 109 -12.56 -12.94 1.30
C TRP A 109 -12.53 -14.21 0.45
N ASP A 110 -13.18 -15.29 0.90
CA ASP A 110 -13.30 -16.56 0.18
C ASP A 110 -11.93 -17.23 -0.13
N PHE A 111 -10.86 -16.90 0.61
CA PHE A 111 -9.53 -17.46 0.34
C PHE A 111 -9.48 -18.96 0.58
N GLU A 112 -10.37 -19.51 1.41
CA GLU A 112 -10.54 -20.95 1.57
C GLU A 112 -11.04 -21.64 0.30
N LYS A 113 -11.60 -20.90 -0.66
CA LYS A 113 -12.03 -21.41 -1.97
C LYS A 113 -10.91 -21.42 -3.01
N ALA A 114 -9.72 -20.88 -2.68
CA ALA A 114 -8.60 -20.89 -3.62
C ALA A 114 -8.22 -22.33 -4.00
N ARG A 115 -8.14 -22.59 -5.30
CA ARG A 115 -7.85 -23.92 -5.85
C ARG A 115 -6.51 -24.48 -5.38
N PHE A 116 -5.53 -23.63 -5.16
CA PHE A 116 -4.18 -23.98 -4.76
C PHE A 116 -4.02 -24.20 -3.24
N ARG A 117 -5.08 -24.07 -2.44
CA ARG A 117 -5.01 -24.21 -0.99
C ARG A 117 -4.47 -25.59 -0.59
N GLY A 118 -3.57 -25.61 0.40
CA GLY A 118 -2.97 -26.85 0.91
C GLY A 118 -1.82 -26.59 1.85
N ALA A 119 -1.11 -27.65 2.21
CA ALA A 119 0.11 -27.55 3.02
C ALA A 119 1.15 -26.64 2.35
N PRO A 120 1.97 -25.89 3.12
CA PRO A 120 3.07 -25.13 2.58
C PRO A 120 4.01 -25.99 1.74
N ILE A 121 4.48 -25.45 0.62
CA ILE A 121 5.40 -26.13 -0.31
C ILE A 121 6.59 -25.23 -0.63
N THR A 122 7.74 -25.82 -0.91
CA THR A 122 8.94 -25.11 -1.34
C THR A 122 9.57 -25.77 -2.55
N ALA A 123 10.27 -24.97 -3.35
CA ALA A 123 11.15 -25.45 -4.40
C ALA A 123 12.41 -24.58 -4.43
N PHE A 124 13.57 -25.17 -4.60
CA PHE A 124 14.85 -24.49 -4.73
C PHE A 124 15.81 -25.19 -5.69
N SER A 125 16.73 -24.41 -6.25
CA SER A 125 17.85 -24.90 -7.05
C SER A 125 19.09 -24.06 -6.74
N LEU A 126 20.16 -24.69 -6.29
CA LEU A 126 21.48 -24.12 -6.10
C LEU A 126 22.38 -24.59 -7.27
N LEU A 127 22.88 -23.67 -8.06
CA LEU A 127 23.87 -23.93 -9.09
C LEU A 127 25.28 -23.55 -8.58
N LEU A 128 26.13 -24.53 -8.46
CA LEU A 128 27.54 -24.38 -8.14
C LEU A 128 28.36 -24.36 -9.43
N LYS A 129 29.17 -23.33 -9.63
CA LYS A 129 30.18 -23.25 -10.69
C LYS A 129 31.54 -23.27 -10.07
N TYR A 130 32.34 -24.27 -10.42
CA TYR A 130 33.68 -24.45 -9.89
C TYR A 130 34.73 -23.74 -10.74
N ALA A 131 35.89 -23.42 -10.13
CA ALA A 131 36.99 -22.74 -10.81
C ALA A 131 37.61 -23.60 -11.97
N ASP A 132 37.41 -24.91 -11.94
CA ASP A 132 37.81 -25.83 -13.00
C ASP A 132 36.84 -25.86 -14.21
N GLY A 133 35.77 -25.04 -14.16
CA GLY A 133 34.74 -24.94 -15.18
C GLY A 133 33.64 -26.00 -15.12
N THR A 134 33.70 -26.91 -14.14
CA THR A 134 32.60 -27.87 -13.92
C THR A 134 31.41 -27.21 -13.16
N GLU A 135 30.23 -27.74 -13.39
CA GLU A 135 29.00 -27.26 -12.72
C GLU A 135 28.31 -28.42 -11.98
N GLU A 136 27.66 -28.10 -10.87
CA GLU A 136 26.85 -29.03 -10.08
C GLU A 136 25.56 -28.31 -9.61
N SER A 137 24.46 -29.05 -9.57
CA SER A 137 23.17 -28.51 -9.06
C SER A 137 22.68 -29.30 -7.87
N VAL A 138 22.24 -28.59 -6.83
CA VAL A 138 21.54 -29.15 -5.67
C VAL A 138 20.11 -28.62 -5.72
N VAL A 139 19.14 -29.53 -5.85
CA VAL A 139 17.72 -29.18 -6.04
C VAL A 139 16.86 -29.68 -4.89
N SER A 140 15.66 -29.13 -4.75
CA SER A 140 14.60 -29.66 -3.91
C SER A 140 14.13 -31.01 -4.45
N ASP A 141 14.19 -32.05 -3.62
CA ASP A 141 13.76 -33.41 -3.91
C ASP A 141 13.42 -34.14 -2.61
N THR A 142 13.02 -35.42 -2.72
CA THR A 142 12.65 -36.24 -1.57
C THR A 142 13.85 -36.65 -0.69
N ASP A 143 15.09 -36.33 -1.07
CA ASP A 143 16.25 -36.48 -0.18
C ASP A 143 16.37 -35.30 0.78
N THR A 144 15.59 -34.24 0.60
CA THR A 144 15.46 -33.16 1.58
C THR A 144 14.75 -33.67 2.82
N LEU A 145 15.33 -33.41 4.00
CA LEU A 145 14.75 -33.81 5.27
C LEU A 145 13.83 -32.73 5.84
N THR A 146 12.85 -33.13 6.64
CA THR A 146 11.86 -32.23 7.23
C THR A 146 11.51 -32.62 8.66
N ALA A 147 11.18 -31.62 9.49
CA ALA A 147 10.71 -31.75 10.86
C ALA A 147 9.77 -30.59 11.22
N PRO A 148 8.88 -30.75 12.24
CA PRO A 148 8.10 -29.61 12.73
C PRO A 148 9.00 -28.57 13.41
N SER A 149 8.68 -27.29 13.25
CA SER A 149 9.33 -26.17 13.92
C SER A 149 8.62 -25.77 15.23
N PRO A 150 9.21 -24.87 16.04
CA PRO A 150 8.56 -24.26 17.20
C PRO A 150 7.36 -23.36 16.88
N VAL A 151 7.18 -22.93 15.63
CA VAL A 151 5.99 -22.21 15.18
C VAL A 151 4.85 -23.21 15.08
N ILE A 152 4.05 -23.34 16.15
CA ILE A 152 2.96 -24.31 16.26
C ILE A 152 1.68 -23.88 15.55
N PHE A 153 1.56 -22.59 15.23
CA PHE A 153 0.51 -21.98 14.42
C PHE A 153 1.01 -20.70 13.80
N ASP A 154 0.67 -20.42 12.54
CA ASP A 154 0.84 -19.13 11.90
C ASP A 154 -0.33 -18.83 10.97
N ASP A 155 -0.74 -17.57 10.94
CA ASP A 155 -1.68 -17.00 9.99
C ASP A 155 -1.45 -15.51 9.87
N LEU A 156 -1.52 -14.98 8.65
CA LEU A 156 -1.27 -13.56 8.37
C LEU A 156 -2.19 -12.61 9.16
N HIS A 157 -3.44 -13.01 9.45
CA HIS A 157 -4.45 -12.20 10.13
C HIS A 157 -4.56 -12.53 11.62
N PHE A 158 -4.58 -13.81 11.96
CA PHE A 158 -4.74 -14.25 13.35
C PHE A 158 -3.48 -13.98 14.18
N GLY A 159 -2.29 -14.23 13.62
CA GLY A 159 -1.01 -14.08 14.31
C GLY A 159 -0.20 -15.37 14.34
N GLU A 160 0.77 -15.45 15.27
CA GLU A 160 1.70 -16.59 15.38
C GLU A 160 1.76 -17.11 16.81
N TYR A 161 1.77 -18.45 16.95
CA TYR A 161 1.96 -19.14 18.23
C TYR A 161 3.28 -19.90 18.20
N TYR A 162 4.17 -19.59 19.12
CA TYR A 162 5.52 -20.13 19.20
C TYR A 162 5.76 -20.80 20.54
N ASP A 163 6.27 -22.05 20.49
CA ASP A 163 6.65 -22.79 21.70
C ASP A 163 8.17 -23.00 21.76
N ALA A 164 8.84 -22.17 22.55
CA ALA A 164 10.31 -22.18 22.65
C ALA A 164 10.88 -23.50 23.24
N ARG A 165 10.03 -24.30 23.90
CA ARG A 165 10.43 -25.64 24.41
C ARG A 165 10.66 -26.64 23.27
N LEU A 166 10.16 -26.33 22.07
CA LEU A 166 10.29 -27.17 20.86
C LEU A 166 11.46 -26.73 19.96
N GLU A 167 12.25 -25.76 20.38
CA GLU A 167 13.42 -25.33 19.61
C GLU A 167 14.39 -26.49 19.36
N ILE A 168 14.96 -26.52 18.15
CA ILE A 168 15.95 -27.50 17.72
C ILE A 168 17.26 -26.75 17.45
N PRO A 169 18.09 -26.53 18.47
CA PRO A 169 19.32 -25.74 18.32
C PRO A 169 20.28 -26.34 17.26
N GLY A 170 20.78 -25.49 16.37
CA GLY A 170 21.74 -25.87 15.33
C GLY A 170 21.13 -26.65 14.16
N TRP A 171 19.80 -26.76 14.04
CA TRP A 171 19.13 -27.50 12.96
C TRP A 171 19.59 -27.11 11.55
N ASN A 172 20.02 -25.88 11.37
CA ASN A 172 20.46 -25.29 10.10
C ASN A 172 21.98 -25.22 9.94
N THR A 173 22.74 -25.95 10.78
CA THR A 173 24.21 -26.03 10.69
C THR A 173 24.67 -27.34 10.02
N PRO A 174 25.86 -27.37 9.35
CA PRO A 174 26.32 -28.55 8.64
C PRO A 174 26.48 -29.81 9.51
N ASP A 175 26.90 -29.68 10.78
CA ASP A 175 27.22 -30.78 11.68
C ASP A 175 26.05 -31.30 12.51
N PHE A 176 24.84 -30.74 12.32
CA PHE A 176 23.62 -31.19 13.02
C PHE A 176 23.29 -32.65 12.69
N ASP A 177 22.93 -33.42 13.71
CA ASP A 177 22.45 -34.82 13.56
C ASP A 177 20.96 -34.82 13.16
N ASP A 178 20.71 -35.02 11.89
CA ASP A 178 19.37 -35.05 11.26
C ASP A 178 18.81 -36.48 11.08
N SER A 179 19.44 -37.48 11.70
CA SER A 179 19.04 -38.91 11.55
C SER A 179 17.63 -39.23 12.03
N GLY A 180 17.04 -38.37 12.90
CA GLY A 180 15.69 -38.48 13.39
C GLY A 180 14.63 -37.76 12.52
N TRP A 181 15.05 -37.08 11.45
CA TRP A 181 14.15 -36.34 10.57
C TRP A 181 13.52 -37.23 9.49
N SER A 182 12.37 -36.85 9.00
CA SER A 182 11.67 -37.57 7.92
C SER A 182 12.05 -36.99 6.56
N HIS A 183 11.97 -37.80 5.51
CA HIS A 183 12.08 -37.31 4.15
C HIS A 183 10.86 -36.47 3.77
N ALA A 184 11.08 -35.37 3.03
CA ALA A 184 10.03 -34.61 2.40
C ALA A 184 9.32 -35.47 1.33
N ILE A 185 8.07 -35.14 1.04
CA ILE A 185 7.30 -35.76 -0.03
C ILE A 185 7.09 -34.79 -1.18
N SER A 186 6.96 -35.32 -2.40
CA SER A 186 6.67 -34.52 -3.58
C SER A 186 5.34 -33.79 -3.47
N ALA A 187 5.27 -32.58 -4.00
CA ALA A 187 4.05 -31.78 -4.07
C ALA A 187 3.76 -31.38 -5.52
N GLU A 188 2.46 -31.28 -5.86
CA GLU A 188 2.05 -30.76 -7.16
C GLU A 188 2.45 -29.29 -7.29
N ALA A 189 3.10 -28.94 -8.41
CA ALA A 189 3.44 -27.56 -8.73
C ALA A 189 2.17 -26.75 -9.03
N PRO A 190 2.07 -25.49 -8.57
CA PRO A 190 1.04 -24.58 -9.05
C PRO A 190 1.16 -24.30 -10.54
N ARG A 191 0.12 -23.73 -11.13
CA ARG A 191 0.05 -23.50 -12.60
C ARG A 191 0.70 -22.18 -13.03
N GLY A 192 1.03 -21.32 -12.08
CA GLY A 192 1.54 -19.99 -12.36
C GLY A 192 2.86 -19.97 -13.13
N GLU A 193 3.08 -18.91 -13.86
CA GLU A 193 4.33 -18.61 -14.54
C GLU A 193 5.42 -18.26 -13.52
N ALA A 194 6.57 -18.90 -13.61
CA ALA A 194 7.69 -18.64 -12.70
C ALA A 194 8.37 -17.29 -13.04
N ARG A 195 8.62 -16.47 -12.01
CA ARG A 195 9.25 -15.15 -12.14
C ARG A 195 10.21 -14.88 -10.98
N ILE A 196 11.26 -14.09 -11.24
CA ILE A 196 12.06 -13.48 -10.17
C ILE A 196 11.30 -12.24 -9.66
N CYS A 197 11.19 -12.10 -8.34
CA CYS A 197 10.61 -10.92 -7.71
C CYS A 197 11.52 -9.69 -7.93
N GLU A 198 10.95 -8.62 -8.48
CA GLU A 198 11.62 -7.32 -8.67
C GLU A 198 11.13 -6.26 -7.67
N ALA A 199 10.03 -6.51 -6.95
CA ALA A 199 9.49 -5.61 -5.94
C ALA A 199 10.45 -5.43 -4.76
N ASP A 200 10.37 -4.28 -4.10
CA ASP A 200 11.18 -3.99 -2.93
C ASP A 200 10.77 -4.91 -1.76
N PRO A 201 11.74 -5.56 -1.07
CA PRO A 201 11.46 -6.50 0.00
C PRO A 201 10.86 -5.79 1.22
N ILE A 202 10.09 -6.52 2.03
CA ILE A 202 9.58 -6.02 3.31
C ILE A 202 10.73 -6.03 4.32
N THR A 203 10.98 -4.88 4.96
CA THR A 203 12.06 -4.70 5.93
C THR A 203 11.58 -3.99 7.19
N VAL A 204 12.39 -4.05 8.25
CA VAL A 204 12.20 -3.22 9.44
C VAL A 204 12.74 -1.82 9.13
N ARG A 205 11.85 -0.83 9.13
CA ARG A 205 12.18 0.57 8.84
C ARG A 205 12.67 1.32 10.07
N SER A 206 12.02 1.08 11.21
CA SER A 206 12.36 1.72 12.47
C SER A 206 12.08 0.81 13.66
N VAL A 207 12.67 1.18 14.81
CA VAL A 207 12.50 0.47 16.08
C VAL A 207 11.92 1.45 17.10
N ILE A 208 10.73 1.16 17.60
CA ILE A 208 9.98 2.05 18.49
C ILE A 208 9.89 1.40 19.88
N LYS A 209 10.22 2.18 20.91
CA LYS A 209 10.03 1.79 22.32
C LYS A 209 8.66 2.25 22.81
N PRO A 210 8.05 1.56 23.78
CA PRO A 210 6.80 2.03 24.37
C PRO A 210 7.02 3.39 25.06
N VAL A 211 6.07 4.31 24.87
CA VAL A 211 6.04 5.62 25.57
C VAL A 211 5.41 5.49 26.95
N SER A 212 4.67 4.41 27.19
CA SER A 212 4.16 4.07 28.53
C SER A 212 3.82 2.58 28.63
N VAL A 213 3.91 2.06 29.88
CA VAL A 213 3.42 0.74 30.28
C VAL A 213 2.47 0.94 31.44
N THR A 214 1.23 0.51 31.26
CA THR A 214 0.16 0.73 32.27
C THR A 214 -0.50 -0.58 32.62
N ARG A 215 -0.69 -0.83 33.93
CA ARG A 215 -1.44 -2.00 34.39
C ARG A 215 -2.91 -1.85 34.00
N TYR A 216 -3.47 -2.83 33.30
CA TYR A 216 -4.86 -2.83 32.88
C TYR A 216 -5.76 -3.54 33.89
N ASP A 217 -5.38 -4.75 34.29
CA ASP A 217 -6.05 -5.54 35.32
C ASP A 217 -5.04 -6.31 36.18
N ASN A 218 -5.48 -7.39 36.86
CA ASN A 218 -4.60 -8.16 37.75
C ASN A 218 -3.53 -8.98 37.02
N GLU A 219 -3.72 -9.29 35.73
CA GLU A 219 -2.90 -10.24 34.96
C GLU A 219 -2.43 -9.66 33.64
N SER A 220 -2.76 -8.38 33.35
CA SER A 220 -2.43 -7.80 32.04
C SER A 220 -1.98 -6.34 32.11
N TYR A 221 -1.20 -5.94 31.11
CA TYR A 221 -0.58 -4.63 30.97
C TYR A 221 -0.77 -4.11 29.54
N ILE A 222 -0.96 -2.78 29.40
CA ILE A 222 -1.04 -2.09 28.11
C ILE A 222 0.26 -1.38 27.85
N TYR A 223 0.82 -1.65 26.67
CA TYR A 223 1.97 -0.96 26.09
C TYR A 223 1.45 0.02 25.05
N ASP A 224 1.73 1.32 25.21
CA ASP A 224 1.46 2.38 24.20
C ASP A 224 2.74 2.73 23.47
N PHE A 225 2.76 2.61 22.16
CA PHE A 225 3.90 2.99 21.33
C PHE A 225 3.83 4.42 20.79
N GLY A 226 2.78 5.18 21.12
CA GLY A 226 2.60 6.59 20.75
C GLY A 226 2.11 6.81 19.34
N VAL A 227 2.30 5.86 18.43
CA VAL A 227 1.90 5.95 17.02
C VAL A 227 1.20 4.67 16.56
N ASN A 228 0.20 4.82 15.68
CA ASN A 228 -0.40 3.71 14.94
C ASN A 228 0.42 3.46 13.67
N THR A 229 0.89 2.24 13.45
CA THR A 229 1.65 1.86 12.26
C THR A 229 1.55 0.34 12.04
N ALA A 230 2.37 -0.24 11.17
CA ALA A 230 2.38 -1.68 10.89
C ALA A 230 3.72 -2.32 11.22
N GLY A 231 3.69 -3.56 11.73
CA GLY A 231 4.89 -4.32 12.02
C GLY A 231 4.67 -5.42 13.05
N LEU A 232 5.70 -5.70 13.87
CA LEU A 232 5.72 -6.77 14.85
C LEU A 232 6.21 -6.28 16.21
N CYS A 233 5.81 -6.97 17.28
CA CYS A 233 6.45 -6.84 18.58
C CYS A 233 7.57 -7.86 18.74
N LYS A 234 8.79 -7.38 19.01
CA LYS A 234 9.87 -8.21 19.55
C LYS A 234 9.70 -8.31 21.06
N LEU A 235 9.46 -9.51 21.55
CA LEU A 235 9.39 -9.86 22.97
C LEU A 235 10.79 -10.16 23.50
N LYS A 236 11.10 -9.65 24.71
CA LYS A 236 12.29 -10.01 25.47
C LYS A 236 11.90 -10.31 26.91
N ILE A 237 11.95 -11.57 27.29
CA ILE A 237 11.43 -12.03 28.58
C ILE A 237 12.38 -13.01 29.28
N LYS A 238 12.31 -13.02 30.62
CA LYS A 238 12.80 -14.11 31.45
C LYS A 238 11.58 -14.76 32.10
N GLY A 239 11.16 -15.90 31.55
CA GLY A 239 9.96 -16.62 31.97
C GLY A 239 10.26 -17.97 32.59
N ALA A 240 9.27 -18.60 33.24
CA ALA A 240 9.32 -20.00 33.64
C ALA A 240 9.00 -20.91 32.44
N ALA A 241 9.53 -22.13 32.43
CA ALA A 241 9.19 -23.10 31.38
C ALA A 241 7.67 -23.31 31.25
N GLY A 242 7.14 -23.11 30.04
CA GLY A 242 5.72 -23.19 29.73
C GLY A 242 4.90 -21.98 30.16
N GLN A 243 5.51 -20.89 30.68
CA GLN A 243 4.81 -19.62 30.86
C GLN A 243 4.32 -19.12 29.51
N LYS A 244 3.01 -18.89 29.39
CA LYS A 244 2.36 -18.35 28.19
C LYS A 244 2.28 -16.84 28.28
N VAL A 245 2.85 -16.15 27.30
CA VAL A 245 2.67 -14.71 27.07
C VAL A 245 1.73 -14.53 25.88
N LEU A 246 0.63 -13.79 26.09
CA LEU A 246 -0.31 -13.44 25.03
C LEU A 246 -0.22 -11.95 24.73
N MET A 247 0.03 -11.61 23.48
CA MET A 247 0.11 -10.24 22.97
C MET A 247 -1.06 -9.98 22.03
N ARG A 248 -1.96 -9.06 22.40
CA ARG A 248 -3.11 -8.65 21.59
C ARG A 248 -2.94 -7.22 21.11
N HIS A 249 -2.88 -7.04 19.81
CA HIS A 249 -2.61 -5.78 19.16
C HIS A 249 -3.90 -5.03 18.84
N PHE A 250 -3.95 -3.69 19.10
CA PHE A 250 -5.15 -2.89 18.83
C PHE A 250 -4.81 -1.41 18.58
N GLU A 251 -5.76 -0.68 17.98
CA GLU A 251 -5.55 0.70 17.53
C GLU A 251 -6.02 1.75 18.54
N THR A 252 -7.05 1.48 19.35
CA THR A 252 -7.72 2.52 20.15
C THR A 252 -8.50 1.94 21.35
N PHE A 253 -9.02 2.86 22.17
CA PHE A 253 -9.91 2.57 23.28
C PHE A 253 -11.33 3.08 23.02
N VAL A 254 -12.31 2.40 23.59
CA VAL A 254 -13.69 2.86 23.70
C VAL A 254 -14.11 2.71 25.16
N ASP A 255 -14.63 3.76 25.76
CA ASP A 255 -15.02 3.82 27.17
C ASP A 255 -13.90 3.33 28.12
N GLY A 256 -12.65 3.68 27.82
CA GLY A 256 -11.47 3.29 28.60
C GLY A 256 -11.06 1.82 28.49
N LYS A 257 -11.67 1.06 27.58
CA LYS A 257 -11.35 -0.36 27.34
C LYS A 257 -10.69 -0.54 25.97
N PRO A 258 -9.71 -1.47 25.85
CA PRO A 258 -9.15 -1.86 24.55
C PRO A 258 -10.26 -2.21 23.56
N TYR A 259 -10.22 -1.61 22.37
CA TYR A 259 -11.22 -1.82 21.33
C TYR A 259 -10.68 -2.72 20.23
N PHE A 260 -11.17 -3.96 20.17
CA PHE A 260 -10.74 -4.96 19.18
C PHE A 260 -11.72 -5.11 18.01
N ARG A 261 -12.91 -4.47 18.10
CA ARG A 261 -13.96 -4.73 17.11
C ARG A 261 -13.64 -4.21 15.71
N ASN A 262 -12.82 -3.18 15.61
CA ASN A 262 -12.37 -2.66 14.31
C ASN A 262 -11.18 -3.45 13.70
N ASN A 263 -10.62 -4.41 14.46
CA ASN A 263 -9.53 -5.28 13.99
C ASN A 263 -10.05 -6.59 13.40
N ARG A 264 -11.35 -6.90 13.49
CA ARG A 264 -11.91 -8.20 13.14
C ARG A 264 -13.31 -8.07 12.58
N PHE A 265 -13.70 -9.01 11.73
CA PHE A 265 -15.05 -9.07 11.18
C PHE A 265 -16.02 -9.80 12.12
N ASN A 266 -15.56 -10.87 12.75
CA ASN A 266 -16.32 -11.61 13.76
C ASN A 266 -15.77 -11.26 15.16
N PRO A 267 -16.65 -10.86 16.14
CA PRO A 267 -16.22 -10.56 17.50
C PRO A 267 -15.47 -11.67 18.21
N ASP A 268 -15.71 -12.92 17.83
CA ASP A 268 -15.10 -14.10 18.46
C ASP A 268 -13.78 -14.52 17.81
N ASP A 269 -13.36 -13.85 16.71
CA ASP A 269 -12.10 -14.14 16.04
C ASP A 269 -10.88 -13.67 16.84
N ARG A 270 -9.80 -14.43 16.72
CA ARG A 270 -8.49 -14.16 17.36
C ARG A 270 -7.58 -13.40 16.40
N PHE A 271 -8.01 -12.26 15.91
CA PHE A 271 -7.22 -11.40 15.03
C PHE A 271 -6.14 -10.66 15.77
N GLN A 272 -4.93 -10.58 15.16
CA GLN A 272 -3.78 -9.84 15.66
C GLN A 272 -3.34 -10.28 17.07
N GLU A 273 -3.28 -11.60 17.30
CA GLU A 273 -2.89 -12.18 18.60
C GLU A 273 -1.69 -13.11 18.43
N ASP A 274 -0.58 -12.80 19.13
CA ASP A 274 0.60 -13.67 19.17
C ASP A 274 0.73 -14.35 20.53
N GLU A 275 1.11 -15.63 20.53
CA GLU A 275 1.35 -16.42 21.74
C GLU A 275 2.79 -16.92 21.79
N TYR A 276 3.44 -16.71 22.92
CA TYR A 276 4.78 -17.23 23.17
C TYR A 276 4.81 -18.10 24.43
N TYR A 277 5.30 -19.31 24.31
CA TYR A 277 5.51 -20.23 25.43
C TYR A 277 6.99 -20.28 25.76
N CYS A 278 7.38 -19.80 26.96
CA CYS A 278 8.77 -19.71 27.38
C CYS A 278 9.42 -21.10 27.53
N SER A 279 10.69 -21.21 27.16
CA SER A 279 11.52 -22.40 27.42
C SER A 279 11.90 -22.52 28.90
N GLY A 280 12.05 -21.39 29.61
CA GLY A 280 12.56 -21.30 30.98
C GLY A 280 14.08 -21.16 31.06
N GLU A 281 14.75 -20.95 29.93
CA GLU A 281 16.21 -20.89 29.85
C GLU A 281 16.74 -19.45 29.71
N GLY A 282 16.95 -18.77 30.82
CA GLY A 282 17.60 -17.45 30.82
C GLY A 282 16.65 -16.33 30.33
N THR A 283 17.21 -15.40 29.56
CA THR A 283 16.47 -14.35 28.89
C THR A 283 16.23 -14.77 27.44
N GLU A 284 14.99 -14.84 27.05
CA GLU A 284 14.51 -15.29 25.76
C GLU A 284 14.10 -14.09 24.91
N GLU A 285 14.35 -14.16 23.60
CA GLU A 285 13.90 -13.15 22.62
C GLU A 285 13.08 -13.84 21.54
N TYR A 286 11.93 -13.25 21.20
CA TYR A 286 11.04 -13.76 20.16
C TYR A 286 10.53 -12.62 19.28
N THR A 287 10.47 -12.89 18.00
CA THR A 287 9.81 -12.04 16.99
C THR A 287 9.02 -12.95 16.07
N PRO A 288 7.72 -12.71 15.85
CA PRO A 288 6.92 -13.50 14.91
C PRO A 288 7.57 -13.56 13.52
N HIS A 289 7.39 -14.68 12.81
CA HIS A 289 8.04 -14.97 11.53
C HIS A 289 7.14 -14.72 10.32
N PHE A 290 5.85 -15.12 10.40
CA PHE A 290 4.96 -15.26 9.24
C PHE A 290 3.69 -14.42 9.31
N THR A 291 3.68 -13.37 10.10
CA THR A 291 2.59 -12.41 10.26
C THR A 291 3.11 -10.97 10.34
N TYR A 292 2.22 -10.01 10.38
CA TYR A 292 2.43 -8.63 10.84
C TYR A 292 1.11 -8.06 11.34
N HIS A 293 1.16 -6.97 12.11
CA HIS A 293 -0.01 -6.34 12.72
C HIS A 293 -0.04 -4.85 12.47
N GLY A 294 -1.26 -4.26 12.47
CA GLY A 294 -1.48 -2.82 12.49
C GLY A 294 -1.97 -2.40 13.88
N PHE A 295 -1.21 -1.55 14.60
CA PHE A 295 -1.56 -1.20 15.96
C PHE A 295 -0.80 0.01 16.49
N ARG A 296 -1.34 0.59 17.56
CA ARG A 296 -0.64 1.51 18.44
C ARG A 296 -0.39 0.89 19.82
N TYR A 297 -1.30 0.03 20.27
CA TYR A 297 -1.30 -0.53 21.61
C TYR A 297 -1.19 -2.05 21.58
N VAL A 298 -0.55 -2.61 22.63
CA VAL A 298 -0.55 -4.05 22.87
C VAL A 298 -1.02 -4.35 24.29
N LEU A 299 -2.04 -5.18 24.41
CA LEU A 299 -2.47 -5.77 25.66
C LEU A 299 -1.69 -7.08 25.87
N VAL A 300 -0.80 -7.09 26.86
CA VAL A 300 0.03 -8.25 27.20
C VAL A 300 -0.53 -8.93 28.44
N SER A 301 -0.77 -10.23 28.35
CA SER A 301 -1.25 -11.07 29.45
C SER A 301 -0.31 -12.22 29.73
N GLY A 302 -0.37 -12.81 30.94
CA GLY A 302 0.46 -13.93 31.34
C GLY A 302 1.85 -13.52 31.84
N ILE A 303 2.03 -12.25 32.24
CA ILE A 303 3.28 -11.70 32.79
C ILE A 303 3.08 -11.18 34.21
N SER A 304 4.17 -11.22 35.01
CA SER A 304 4.18 -10.62 36.35
C SER A 304 4.43 -9.10 36.30
N ALA A 305 4.22 -8.43 37.45
CA ALA A 305 4.51 -6.99 37.56
C ALA A 305 6.01 -6.67 37.37
N GLU A 306 6.89 -7.58 37.75
CA GLU A 306 8.34 -7.41 37.59
C GLU A 306 8.77 -7.61 36.13
N GLN A 307 8.01 -8.38 35.34
CA GLN A 307 8.24 -8.59 33.91
C GLN A 307 7.68 -7.44 33.06
N ALA A 308 6.67 -6.70 33.58
CA ALA A 308 6.01 -5.62 32.87
C ALA A 308 6.86 -4.34 32.81
N THR A 309 7.96 -4.38 32.10
CA THR A 309 8.90 -3.26 31.92
C THR A 309 8.86 -2.73 30.49
N GLU A 310 9.40 -1.54 30.26
CA GLU A 310 9.55 -0.95 28.90
C GLU A 310 10.47 -1.80 27.99
N GLU A 311 11.31 -2.64 28.59
CA GLU A 311 12.25 -3.51 27.87
C GLU A 311 11.57 -4.80 27.34
N LEU A 312 10.38 -5.15 27.86
CA LEU A 312 9.68 -6.38 27.49
C LEU A 312 9.31 -6.41 26.01
N LEU A 313 8.78 -5.29 25.49
CA LEU A 313 8.38 -5.20 24.09
C LEU A 313 9.14 -4.10 23.35
N THR A 314 9.43 -4.39 22.09
CA THR A 314 9.96 -3.44 21.13
C THR A 314 9.16 -3.56 19.85
N TYR A 315 8.59 -2.44 19.36
CA TYR A 315 7.91 -2.42 18.09
C TYR A 315 8.92 -2.35 16.95
N LEU A 316 8.87 -3.30 16.04
CA LEU A 316 9.59 -3.30 14.77
C LEU A 316 8.64 -2.82 13.69
N GLU A 317 8.72 -1.54 13.34
CA GLU A 317 7.93 -0.96 12.27
C GLU A 317 8.39 -1.52 10.92
N MET A 318 7.45 -2.01 10.10
CA MET A 318 7.75 -2.72 8.87
C MET A 318 6.98 -2.15 7.68
N SER A 319 7.62 -2.19 6.52
CA SER A 319 6.99 -2.04 5.20
C SER A 319 7.95 -2.54 4.11
N SER A 320 7.51 -2.56 2.85
CA SER A 320 8.45 -2.65 1.73
C SER A 320 9.49 -1.53 1.79
N ASP A 321 10.74 -1.83 1.39
CA ASP A 321 11.89 -0.90 1.45
C ASP A 321 11.79 0.19 0.37
N ILE A 322 10.67 0.93 0.40
CA ILE A 322 10.41 2.05 -0.51
C ILE A 322 11.10 3.29 0.02
N LYS A 323 11.89 3.94 -0.82
CA LYS A 323 12.61 5.16 -0.45
C LYS A 323 11.70 6.38 -0.42
N GLN A 324 12.01 7.34 0.42
CA GLN A 324 11.40 8.65 0.39
C GLN A 324 11.91 9.41 -0.85
N SER A 325 10.99 9.99 -1.63
CA SER A 325 11.27 10.80 -2.81
C SER A 325 10.86 12.26 -2.66
N GLY A 326 10.08 12.60 -1.63
CA GLY A 326 9.64 13.98 -1.38
C GLY A 326 9.43 14.27 0.09
N GLU A 327 9.32 15.56 0.41
CA GLU A 327 9.00 16.07 1.74
C GLU A 327 8.19 17.35 1.61
N PHE A 328 7.26 17.56 2.51
CA PHE A 328 6.48 18.79 2.63
C PHE A 328 6.39 19.19 4.11
N THR A 329 6.63 20.46 4.38
CA THR A 329 6.42 21.07 5.69
C THR A 329 5.93 22.52 5.55
N CYS A 330 5.23 23.02 6.57
CA CYS A 330 4.79 24.40 6.61
C CYS A 330 4.72 24.95 8.05
N SER A 331 4.29 26.19 8.20
CA SER A 331 4.15 26.83 9.51
C SER A 331 2.91 26.41 10.32
N ASP A 332 2.03 25.58 9.77
CA ASP A 332 0.86 25.05 10.46
C ASP A 332 1.10 23.60 10.92
N GLU A 333 1.09 23.41 12.23
CA GLU A 333 1.32 22.09 12.83
C GLU A 333 0.22 21.08 12.46
N THR A 334 -1.02 21.51 12.25
CA THR A 334 -2.12 20.62 11.83
C THR A 334 -1.84 20.06 10.45
N VAL A 335 -1.41 20.90 9.51
CA VAL A 335 -1.04 20.47 8.15
C VAL A 335 0.14 19.50 8.19
N ASN A 336 1.18 19.80 8.98
CA ASN A 336 2.34 18.92 9.12
C ASN A 336 1.95 17.56 9.70
N LYS A 337 1.06 17.51 10.69
CA LYS A 337 0.54 16.26 11.25
C LYS A 337 -0.31 15.46 10.26
N ILE A 338 -1.10 16.14 9.41
CA ILE A 338 -1.85 15.48 8.33
C ILE A 338 -0.86 14.87 7.31
N GLN A 339 0.19 15.60 6.95
CA GLN A 339 1.25 15.11 6.07
C GLN A 339 1.97 13.89 6.66
N GLU A 340 2.38 13.95 7.92
CA GLU A 340 3.00 12.82 8.63
C GLU A 340 2.06 11.61 8.70
N ALA A 341 0.77 11.85 9.03
CA ALA A 341 -0.24 10.78 9.07
C ALA A 341 -0.46 10.13 7.71
N THR A 342 -0.41 10.92 6.62
CA THR A 342 -0.50 10.41 5.25
C THR A 342 0.68 9.50 4.93
N VAL A 343 1.91 9.98 5.09
CA VAL A 343 3.12 9.18 4.79
C VAL A 343 3.18 7.92 5.67
N ARG A 344 2.77 8.01 6.94
CA ARG A 344 2.72 6.84 7.82
C ARG A 344 1.64 5.85 7.39
N SER A 345 0.47 6.31 6.92
CA SER A 345 -0.55 5.42 6.36
C SER A 345 -0.09 4.75 5.07
N ASP A 346 0.62 5.48 4.20
CA ASP A 346 1.19 4.91 2.98
C ASP A 346 2.20 3.81 3.30
N THR A 347 3.14 4.07 4.21
CA THR A 347 4.18 3.10 4.56
C THR A 347 3.63 1.90 5.32
N SER A 348 2.70 2.10 6.27
CA SER A 348 2.08 1.00 7.01
C SER A 348 1.13 0.14 6.18
N ASN A 349 0.75 0.60 5.01
CA ASN A 349 -0.08 -0.12 4.04
C ASN A 349 0.68 -0.50 2.76
N PHE A 350 2.01 -0.67 2.83
CA PHE A 350 2.78 -1.08 1.67
C PHE A 350 3.62 -2.34 1.98
N PHE A 351 3.04 -3.50 1.68
CA PHE A 351 3.65 -4.82 1.86
C PHE A 351 3.74 -5.55 0.52
N TYR A 352 4.82 -5.29 -0.24
CA TYR A 352 5.06 -5.59 -1.65
C TYR A 352 4.20 -4.76 -2.62
N PHE A 353 2.99 -4.43 -2.23
CA PHE A 353 2.01 -3.62 -2.95
C PHE A 353 1.14 -2.85 -1.95
N PRO A 354 0.37 -1.84 -2.38
CA PRO A 354 -0.56 -1.13 -1.51
C PRO A 354 -1.65 -2.06 -0.98
N THR A 355 -1.84 -2.08 0.34
CA THR A 355 -2.95 -2.75 1.03
C THR A 355 -3.88 -1.69 1.61
N ASP A 356 -5.16 -2.03 1.78
CA ASP A 356 -6.18 -1.13 2.33
C ASP A 356 -5.91 -0.75 3.79
N CYS A 357 -5.67 -1.75 4.63
CA CYS A 357 -5.39 -1.57 6.06
C CYS A 357 -4.47 -2.67 6.62
N PRO A 358 -3.62 -2.35 7.65
CA PRO A 358 -2.62 -3.31 8.13
C PRO A 358 -3.15 -4.22 9.25
N GLN A 359 -4.29 -3.88 9.88
CA GLN A 359 -4.79 -4.62 11.03
C GLN A 359 -5.84 -5.67 10.69
N ARG A 360 -6.75 -5.40 9.73
CA ARG A 360 -7.96 -6.22 9.50
C ARG A 360 -7.89 -7.00 8.20
N GLU A 361 -7.66 -6.33 7.06
CA GLU A 361 -7.80 -6.94 5.74
C GLU A 361 -6.48 -7.34 5.10
N LYS A 362 -5.52 -6.42 5.08
CA LYS A 362 -4.18 -6.63 4.46
C LYS A 362 -4.28 -7.01 2.98
N ASN A 363 -5.28 -6.47 2.27
CA ASN A 363 -5.62 -6.82 0.90
C ASN A 363 -5.24 -5.72 -0.10
N GLY A 364 -4.86 -6.12 -1.30
CA GLY A 364 -4.62 -5.21 -2.41
C GLY A 364 -5.91 -4.71 -3.04
N TRP A 365 -6.70 -3.89 -2.30
CA TRP A 365 -7.86 -3.22 -2.83
C TRP A 365 -7.45 -2.22 -3.90
N THR A 366 -8.06 -2.31 -5.08
CA THR A 366 -7.60 -1.57 -6.25
C THR A 366 -7.92 -0.09 -6.18
N ALA A 367 -9.07 0.29 -5.59
CA ALA A 367 -9.43 1.70 -5.42
C ALA A 367 -8.47 2.44 -4.49
N ASP A 368 -8.11 1.84 -3.36
CA ASP A 368 -7.20 2.44 -2.36
C ASP A 368 -5.89 2.86 -3.02
N ALA A 369 -5.32 1.96 -3.80
CA ALA A 369 -4.10 2.22 -4.54
C ALA A 369 -4.27 3.27 -5.65
N ALA A 370 -5.39 3.24 -6.38
CA ALA A 370 -5.67 4.21 -7.43
C ALA A 370 -5.87 5.64 -6.90
N LEU A 371 -6.59 5.76 -5.77
CA LEU A 371 -6.82 7.04 -5.12
C LEU A 371 -5.53 7.66 -4.58
N SER A 372 -4.62 6.83 -4.07
CA SER A 372 -3.36 7.25 -3.46
C SER A 372 -2.19 7.36 -4.45
N ALA A 373 -2.35 6.91 -5.71
CA ALA A 373 -1.24 6.72 -6.64
C ALA A 373 -0.38 7.97 -6.83
N GLU A 374 -0.98 9.17 -7.01
CA GLU A 374 -0.22 10.40 -7.25
C GLU A 374 0.50 10.89 -5.98
N GLN A 375 -0.21 10.94 -4.84
CA GLN A 375 0.39 11.41 -3.61
C GLN A 375 1.50 10.48 -3.09
N LEU A 376 1.35 9.17 -3.30
CA LEU A 376 2.34 8.19 -2.91
C LEU A 376 3.63 8.37 -3.72
N LEU A 377 3.53 8.62 -5.03
CA LEU A 377 4.68 8.93 -5.90
C LEU A 377 5.32 10.30 -5.60
N LEU A 378 4.58 11.25 -5.04
CA LEU A 378 5.16 12.52 -4.57
C LEU A 378 6.01 12.35 -3.30
N ASN A 379 5.62 11.44 -2.41
CA ASN A 379 6.27 11.21 -1.12
C ASN A 379 7.33 10.10 -1.17
N LEU A 380 7.09 9.04 -1.96
CA LEU A 380 7.83 7.79 -1.97
C LEU A 380 8.16 7.35 -3.41
N ALA A 381 9.07 6.40 -3.57
CA ALA A 381 9.50 5.84 -4.86
C ALA A 381 9.10 4.36 -5.02
N PRO A 382 7.80 4.04 -5.24
CA PRO A 382 7.27 2.68 -5.29
C PRO A 382 7.34 2.02 -6.68
N GLU A 383 7.99 2.61 -7.68
CA GLU A 383 7.86 2.29 -9.11
C GLU A 383 8.09 0.81 -9.42
N LYS A 384 9.08 0.17 -8.77
CA LYS A 384 9.37 -1.27 -8.94
C LYS A 384 8.21 -2.13 -8.43
N SER A 385 7.75 -1.84 -7.22
CA SER A 385 6.66 -2.56 -6.59
C SER A 385 5.33 -2.32 -7.31
N TYR A 386 5.07 -1.09 -7.78
CA TYR A 386 3.92 -0.78 -8.63
C TYR A 386 3.95 -1.56 -9.94
N LYS A 387 5.10 -1.62 -10.63
CA LYS A 387 5.24 -2.38 -11.87
C LYS A 387 4.93 -3.87 -11.65
N GLU A 388 5.47 -4.47 -10.58
CA GLU A 388 5.23 -5.88 -10.27
C GLU A 388 3.75 -6.13 -9.92
N TRP A 389 3.13 -5.22 -9.15
CA TRP A 389 1.71 -5.37 -8.82
C TRP A 389 0.80 -5.17 -10.03
N MET A 390 1.12 -4.23 -10.94
CA MET A 390 0.38 -4.05 -12.20
C MET A 390 0.40 -5.31 -13.07
N ARG A 391 1.50 -6.06 -13.11
CA ARG A 391 1.56 -7.38 -13.79
C ARG A 391 0.55 -8.36 -13.20
N ASN A 392 0.41 -8.38 -11.87
CA ASN A 392 -0.60 -9.20 -11.19
C ASN A 392 -2.02 -8.73 -11.53
N ILE A 393 -2.27 -7.43 -11.58
CA ILE A 393 -3.56 -6.86 -12.02
C ILE A 393 -3.88 -7.30 -13.45
N TYR A 394 -2.93 -7.18 -14.39
CA TYR A 394 -3.15 -7.57 -15.80
C TYR A 394 -3.47 -9.06 -15.95
N LYS A 395 -2.79 -9.91 -15.18
CA LYS A 395 -3.02 -11.36 -15.18
C LYS A 395 -4.37 -11.73 -14.58
N SER A 396 -4.88 -10.93 -13.64
CA SER A 396 -6.17 -11.14 -12.97
C SER A 396 -7.38 -10.75 -13.83
N ILE A 397 -7.21 -10.11 -14.99
CA ILE A 397 -8.34 -9.75 -15.87
C ILE A 397 -8.97 -11.02 -16.44
N ASN A 398 -10.27 -11.23 -16.19
CA ASN A 398 -10.98 -12.41 -16.69
C ASN A 398 -11.25 -12.35 -18.21
N ASP A 399 -11.80 -13.44 -18.77
CA ASP A 399 -12.07 -13.55 -20.21
C ASP A 399 -13.05 -12.50 -20.75
N LYS A 400 -13.88 -11.90 -19.88
CA LYS A 400 -14.79 -10.81 -20.23
C LYS A 400 -14.12 -9.42 -20.23
N GLY A 401 -12.88 -9.33 -19.75
CA GLY A 401 -12.14 -8.07 -19.57
C GLY A 401 -12.39 -7.37 -18.23
N GLN A 402 -13.09 -8.00 -17.30
CA GLN A 402 -13.42 -7.45 -15.98
C GLN A 402 -12.25 -7.63 -15.00
N LEU A 403 -11.98 -6.61 -14.19
CA LEU A 403 -11.02 -6.65 -13.09
C LEU A 403 -11.69 -7.13 -11.78
N PRO A 404 -10.94 -7.81 -10.89
CA PRO A 404 -11.38 -8.01 -9.51
C PRO A 404 -11.07 -6.76 -8.67
N GLY A 405 -11.80 -6.57 -7.57
CA GLY A 405 -11.55 -5.47 -6.64
C GLY A 405 -10.32 -5.68 -5.75
N ILE A 406 -9.90 -6.94 -5.55
CA ILE A 406 -8.75 -7.33 -4.74
C ILE A 406 -7.73 -8.05 -5.63
N VAL A 407 -6.47 -7.61 -5.58
CA VAL A 407 -5.34 -8.26 -6.26
C VAL A 407 -4.18 -8.43 -5.27
N PRO A 408 -3.67 -9.65 -5.06
CA PRO A 408 -4.00 -10.92 -5.75
C PRO A 408 -5.44 -11.40 -5.50
N ASN A 409 -6.10 -11.88 -6.56
CA ASN A 409 -7.43 -12.49 -6.47
C ASN A 409 -7.31 -13.98 -6.13
N THR A 410 -7.49 -14.32 -4.85
CA THR A 410 -7.23 -15.67 -4.31
C THR A 410 -8.48 -16.39 -3.83
N GLY A 411 -9.62 -16.14 -4.46
CA GLY A 411 -10.90 -16.75 -4.10
C GLY A 411 -12.08 -15.79 -4.13
N TRP A 412 -11.84 -14.49 -3.90
CA TRP A 412 -12.84 -13.42 -3.87
C TRP A 412 -13.67 -13.33 -5.15
N GLY A 413 -13.04 -13.44 -6.33
CA GLY A 413 -13.73 -13.38 -7.61
C GLY A 413 -13.99 -11.96 -8.11
N TYR A 414 -15.11 -11.78 -8.86
CA TYR A 414 -15.41 -10.56 -9.61
C TYR A 414 -16.81 -10.01 -9.32
N HIS A 415 -17.46 -10.48 -8.27
CA HIS A 415 -18.87 -10.21 -8.03
C HIS A 415 -19.12 -8.92 -7.22
N TRP A 416 -18.11 -8.44 -6.51
CA TRP A 416 -18.21 -7.27 -5.65
C TRP A 416 -16.85 -6.57 -5.51
N GLY A 417 -16.87 -5.25 -5.22
CA GLY A 417 -15.65 -4.48 -4.98
C GLY A 417 -14.89 -4.11 -6.25
N ASN A 418 -15.56 -3.86 -7.35
CA ASN A 418 -15.00 -3.49 -8.64
C ASN A 418 -15.85 -2.39 -9.31
N GLY A 419 -15.69 -2.18 -10.61
CA GLY A 419 -16.33 -1.12 -11.38
C GLY A 419 -15.44 0.10 -11.57
N PRO A 420 -15.83 1.10 -12.38
CA PRO A 420 -14.94 2.20 -12.79
C PRO A 420 -14.25 2.92 -11.65
N ALA A 421 -14.87 3.01 -10.47
CA ALA A 421 -14.33 3.66 -9.29
C ALA A 421 -13.16 2.86 -8.63
N TRP A 422 -13.12 1.54 -8.81
CA TRP A 422 -12.05 0.64 -8.35
C TRP A 422 -11.10 0.29 -9.48
N ASP A 423 -11.66 -0.02 -10.64
CA ASP A 423 -10.93 -0.52 -11.80
C ASP A 423 -10.05 0.56 -12.46
N ASN A 424 -10.23 1.86 -12.14
CA ASN A 424 -9.39 2.96 -12.63
C ASN A 424 -7.90 2.79 -12.28
N VAL A 425 -7.57 1.90 -11.33
CA VAL A 425 -6.21 1.48 -11.02
C VAL A 425 -5.43 1.08 -12.28
N ILE A 426 -6.14 0.47 -13.28
CA ILE A 426 -5.53 0.01 -14.52
C ILE A 426 -4.87 1.14 -15.34
N VAL A 427 -5.36 2.37 -15.19
CA VAL A 427 -4.77 3.54 -15.84
C VAL A 427 -4.05 4.47 -14.86
N TYR A 428 -4.49 4.60 -13.61
CA TYR A 428 -3.96 5.59 -12.67
C TYR A 428 -2.54 5.27 -12.25
N ILE A 429 -2.26 4.04 -11.82
CA ILE A 429 -0.90 3.67 -11.43
C ILE A 429 0.08 3.77 -12.61
N PRO A 430 -0.20 3.20 -13.81
CA PRO A 430 0.71 3.35 -14.94
C PRO A 430 0.87 4.80 -15.41
N TYR A 431 -0.21 5.58 -15.45
CA TYR A 431 -0.18 6.97 -15.85
C TYR A 431 0.68 7.82 -14.91
N TYR A 432 0.46 7.73 -13.60
CA TYR A 432 1.23 8.48 -12.63
C TYR A 432 2.68 7.97 -12.50
N THR A 433 2.90 6.65 -12.56
CA THR A 433 4.26 6.12 -12.60
C THR A 433 5.03 6.66 -13.82
N TYR A 434 4.43 6.66 -15.00
CA TYR A 434 5.04 7.26 -16.19
C TYR A 434 5.26 8.77 -16.03
N LYS A 435 4.29 9.49 -15.49
CA LYS A 435 4.39 10.94 -15.24
C LYS A 435 5.61 11.30 -14.37
N TYR A 436 5.84 10.56 -13.28
CA TYR A 436 6.88 10.86 -12.30
C TYR A 436 8.23 10.22 -12.59
N SER A 437 8.27 9.07 -13.25
CA SER A 437 9.52 8.32 -13.53
C SER A 437 9.95 8.31 -14.99
N GLY A 438 9.03 8.55 -15.93
CA GLY A 438 9.29 8.35 -17.37
C GLY A 438 9.37 6.88 -17.80
N ASP A 439 9.03 5.92 -16.91
CA ASP A 439 9.09 4.49 -17.22
C ASP A 439 8.03 4.10 -18.25
N ARG A 440 8.46 4.06 -19.52
CA ARG A 440 7.60 3.68 -20.64
C ARG A 440 7.21 2.20 -20.62
N GLN A 441 8.02 1.33 -20.01
CA GLN A 441 7.75 -0.11 -19.97
C GLN A 441 6.41 -0.42 -19.29
N ILE A 442 6.04 0.34 -18.25
CA ILE A 442 4.77 0.12 -17.56
C ILE A 442 3.57 0.39 -18.48
N LEU A 443 3.70 1.33 -19.44
CA LEU A 443 2.67 1.60 -20.46
C LEU A 443 2.64 0.50 -21.52
N GLU A 444 3.80 0.00 -21.95
CA GLU A 444 3.92 -1.07 -22.96
C GLU A 444 3.30 -2.38 -22.46
N GLU A 445 3.56 -2.76 -21.21
CA GLU A 445 2.98 -3.95 -20.59
C GLU A 445 1.45 -3.82 -20.41
N LEU A 446 0.93 -2.60 -20.24
CA LEU A 446 -0.49 -2.30 -20.09
C LEU A 446 -1.29 -2.40 -21.40
N ALA A 447 -0.69 -2.17 -22.55
CA ALA A 447 -1.42 -1.90 -23.81
C ALA A 447 -2.51 -2.93 -24.16
N THR A 448 -2.21 -4.23 -24.07
CA THR A 448 -3.17 -5.29 -24.38
C THR A 448 -4.23 -5.47 -23.28
N PRO A 449 -3.88 -5.56 -21.98
CA PRO A 449 -4.84 -5.61 -20.88
C PRO A 449 -5.82 -4.44 -20.88
N LEU A 450 -5.34 -3.23 -21.11
CA LEU A 450 -6.17 -2.02 -21.17
C LEU A 450 -7.24 -2.10 -22.26
N MET A 451 -6.89 -2.60 -23.46
CA MET A 451 -7.88 -2.74 -24.53
C MET A 451 -8.99 -3.75 -24.17
N ARG A 452 -8.64 -4.83 -23.47
CA ARG A 452 -9.63 -5.79 -22.96
C ARG A 452 -10.59 -5.11 -22.00
N TYR A 453 -10.09 -4.29 -21.09
CA TYR A 453 -10.89 -3.59 -20.12
C TYR A 453 -11.76 -2.49 -20.76
N LEU A 454 -11.24 -1.69 -21.72
CA LEU A 454 -12.05 -0.71 -22.46
C LEU A 454 -13.21 -1.35 -23.23
N ASN A 455 -12.97 -2.52 -23.86
CA ASN A 455 -14.03 -3.29 -24.51
C ASN A 455 -15.09 -3.75 -23.47
N TYR A 456 -14.67 -4.20 -22.29
CA TYR A 456 -15.60 -4.54 -21.21
C TYR A 456 -16.46 -3.34 -20.83
N LEU A 457 -15.89 -2.17 -20.55
CA LEU A 457 -16.64 -0.96 -20.25
C LEU A 457 -17.63 -0.61 -21.37
N PHE A 458 -17.20 -0.68 -22.63
CA PHE A 458 -18.07 -0.41 -23.77
C PHE A 458 -19.30 -1.34 -23.80
N THR A 459 -19.14 -2.61 -23.44
CA THR A 459 -20.25 -3.58 -23.36
C THR A 459 -21.19 -3.35 -22.18
N ARG A 460 -20.78 -2.53 -21.21
CA ARG A 460 -21.56 -2.22 -19.99
C ARG A 460 -22.37 -0.93 -20.10
N LEU A 461 -22.17 -0.15 -21.18
CA LEU A 461 -22.95 1.05 -21.43
C LEU A 461 -24.42 0.67 -21.71
N ASP A 462 -25.33 1.45 -21.13
CA ASP A 462 -26.75 1.35 -21.43
C ASP A 462 -27.12 1.98 -22.82
N GLU A 463 -28.37 1.96 -23.16
CA GLU A 463 -28.88 2.52 -24.45
C GLU A 463 -28.59 4.03 -24.62
N LYS A 464 -28.45 4.76 -23.50
CA LYS A 464 -28.11 6.18 -23.49
C LYS A 464 -26.59 6.43 -23.52
N GLY A 465 -25.78 5.41 -23.32
CA GLY A 465 -24.31 5.51 -23.19
C GLY A 465 -23.83 5.80 -21.77
N LEU A 466 -24.70 5.59 -20.78
CA LEU A 466 -24.36 5.70 -19.35
C LEU A 466 -23.93 4.35 -18.78
N ILE A 467 -23.28 4.35 -17.62
CA ILE A 467 -22.84 3.15 -16.92
C ILE A 467 -23.04 3.29 -15.40
N ALA A 468 -23.47 2.20 -14.77
CA ALA A 468 -23.65 2.11 -13.32
C ALA A 468 -23.37 0.68 -12.88
N ILE A 469 -22.13 0.40 -12.46
CA ILE A 469 -21.65 -0.92 -12.05
C ILE A 469 -20.65 -0.80 -10.90
N GLY A 470 -20.63 -1.77 -10.01
CA GLY A 470 -19.62 -1.82 -8.94
C GLY A 470 -19.92 -0.90 -7.76
N LEU A 471 -18.86 -0.29 -7.21
CA LEU A 471 -18.94 0.59 -6.06
C LEU A 471 -18.79 2.06 -6.46
N GLY A 472 -19.36 2.95 -5.63
CA GLY A 472 -19.38 4.40 -5.86
C GLY A 472 -18.50 5.17 -4.86
N ASP A 473 -19.02 6.31 -4.39
CA ASP A 473 -18.33 7.23 -3.48
C ASP A 473 -18.27 6.67 -2.05
N TRP A 474 -17.33 5.76 -1.83
CA TRP A 474 -17.16 4.98 -0.59
C TRP A 474 -16.88 5.84 0.64
N CYS A 475 -17.25 5.36 1.82
CA CYS A 475 -17.05 6.05 3.10
C CYS A 475 -17.58 7.49 3.15
N GLN A 476 -18.70 7.75 2.50
CA GLN A 476 -19.30 9.08 2.48
C GLN A 476 -19.69 9.53 3.89
N VAL A 477 -19.39 10.80 4.21
CA VAL A 477 -19.67 11.40 5.51
C VAL A 477 -21.12 11.14 5.94
N GLY A 478 -21.28 10.58 7.16
CA GLY A 478 -22.58 10.30 7.77
C GLY A 478 -23.32 9.06 7.28
N LEU A 479 -22.71 8.28 6.38
CA LEU A 479 -23.27 7.00 5.89
C LEU A 479 -22.43 5.81 6.35
N ILE A 480 -23.00 4.62 6.21
CA ILE A 480 -22.28 3.35 6.33
C ILE A 480 -21.62 2.97 4.99
N GLU A 481 -20.66 2.07 5.03
CA GLU A 481 -19.68 1.80 3.98
C GLU A 481 -20.27 1.62 2.57
N ASP A 482 -21.35 0.87 2.42
CA ASP A 482 -21.98 0.49 1.15
C ASP A 482 -23.17 1.37 0.73
N GLN A 483 -23.33 2.53 1.38
CA GLN A 483 -24.38 3.51 1.03
C GLN A 483 -23.76 4.75 0.38
N PHE A 484 -24.35 5.20 -0.70
CA PHE A 484 -23.87 6.35 -1.47
C PHE A 484 -24.97 7.41 -1.62
N LYS A 485 -24.68 8.68 -1.29
CA LYS A 485 -25.57 9.83 -1.63
C LYS A 485 -25.50 10.11 -3.13
N THR A 486 -24.31 10.00 -3.72
CA THR A 486 -24.07 10.22 -5.14
C THR A 486 -24.44 8.97 -5.94
N PRO A 487 -25.36 9.06 -6.91
CA PRO A 487 -25.76 7.90 -7.71
C PRO A 487 -24.58 7.28 -8.48
N LEU A 488 -24.48 5.93 -8.52
CA LEU A 488 -23.43 5.21 -9.26
C LEU A 488 -23.33 5.63 -10.74
N VAL A 489 -24.47 5.92 -11.38
CA VAL A 489 -24.48 6.36 -12.78
C VAL A 489 -23.70 7.67 -12.98
N VAL A 490 -23.60 8.51 -11.96
CA VAL A 490 -22.81 9.75 -12.00
C VAL A 490 -21.33 9.44 -11.89
N THR A 491 -20.92 8.76 -10.82
CA THR A 491 -19.50 8.45 -10.57
C THR A 491 -18.89 7.58 -11.65
N ASP A 492 -19.59 6.52 -12.03
CA ASP A 492 -19.07 5.53 -12.97
C ASP A 492 -18.99 6.06 -14.40
N THR A 493 -19.98 6.87 -14.84
CA THR A 493 -19.93 7.47 -16.19
C THR A 493 -18.81 8.49 -16.30
N ILE A 494 -18.59 9.32 -15.27
CA ILE A 494 -17.45 10.25 -15.20
C ILE A 494 -16.12 9.48 -15.25
N LEU A 495 -15.96 8.48 -14.40
CA LEU A 495 -14.69 7.72 -14.31
C LEU A 495 -14.45 6.88 -15.57
N THR A 496 -15.48 6.34 -16.20
CA THR A 496 -15.32 5.68 -17.52
C THR A 496 -14.79 6.65 -18.57
N CYS A 497 -15.28 7.90 -18.58
CA CYS A 497 -14.76 8.93 -19.47
C CYS A 497 -13.28 9.23 -19.16
N ASP A 498 -12.91 9.42 -17.91
CA ASP A 498 -11.53 9.70 -17.50
C ASP A 498 -10.56 8.52 -17.78
N ILE A 499 -10.99 7.28 -17.51
CA ILE A 499 -10.23 6.06 -17.88
C ILE A 499 -9.97 6.05 -19.40
N ALA A 500 -10.99 6.36 -20.20
CA ALA A 500 -10.85 6.37 -21.65
C ALA A 500 -9.94 7.52 -22.14
N GLU A 501 -9.95 8.69 -21.52
CA GLU A 501 -9.03 9.79 -21.84
C GLU A 501 -7.58 9.44 -21.51
N LYS A 502 -7.32 8.85 -20.31
CA LYS A 502 -5.97 8.38 -19.94
C LYS A 502 -5.51 7.24 -20.84
N ALA A 503 -6.41 6.33 -21.22
CA ALA A 503 -6.11 5.28 -22.21
C ALA A 503 -5.72 5.87 -23.56
N ALA A 504 -6.44 6.91 -24.02
CA ALA A 504 -6.10 7.59 -25.28
C ALA A 504 -4.72 8.26 -25.19
N PHE A 505 -4.37 8.87 -24.06
CA PHE A 505 -3.03 9.38 -23.83
C PHE A 505 -1.98 8.27 -23.92
N ILE A 506 -2.17 7.17 -23.17
CA ILE A 506 -1.24 6.02 -23.13
C ILE A 506 -1.03 5.44 -24.53
N TYR A 507 -2.10 5.19 -25.30
CA TYR A 507 -1.98 4.69 -26.64
C TYR A 507 -1.32 5.70 -27.59
N GLY A 508 -1.51 7.00 -27.36
CA GLY A 508 -0.80 8.06 -28.07
C GLY A 508 0.71 8.00 -27.85
N GLU A 509 1.16 7.88 -26.61
CA GLU A 509 2.57 7.71 -26.25
C GLU A 509 3.18 6.42 -26.84
N LEU A 510 2.37 5.37 -26.97
CA LEU A 510 2.79 4.09 -27.58
C LEU A 510 2.70 4.09 -29.12
N GLY A 511 2.14 5.13 -29.74
CA GLY A 511 1.94 5.19 -31.20
C GLY A 511 0.87 4.22 -31.72
N GLN A 512 -0.04 3.76 -30.86
CA GLN A 512 -1.10 2.80 -31.17
C GLN A 512 -2.39 3.54 -31.57
N GLU A 513 -2.41 4.13 -32.76
CA GLU A 513 -3.47 5.03 -33.20
C GLU A 513 -4.88 4.40 -33.26
N PRO A 514 -5.10 3.15 -33.73
CA PRO A 514 -6.43 2.56 -33.73
C PRO A 514 -7.02 2.43 -32.31
N GLN A 515 -6.22 2.01 -31.34
CA GLN A 515 -6.61 1.89 -29.94
C GLN A 515 -6.88 3.26 -29.31
N ARG A 516 -6.05 4.25 -29.66
CA ARG A 516 -6.23 5.64 -29.23
C ARG A 516 -7.57 6.18 -29.74
N GLN A 517 -7.93 5.96 -31.01
CA GLN A 517 -9.19 6.42 -31.58
C GLN A 517 -10.41 5.74 -30.91
N PHE A 518 -10.31 4.45 -30.59
CA PHE A 518 -11.35 3.76 -29.82
C PHE A 518 -11.55 4.39 -28.46
N ALA A 519 -10.46 4.65 -27.73
CA ALA A 519 -10.50 5.27 -26.41
C ALA A 519 -11.10 6.70 -26.45
N LEU A 520 -10.70 7.52 -27.44
CA LEU A 520 -11.28 8.85 -27.63
C LEU A 520 -12.78 8.79 -27.93
N ALA A 521 -13.22 7.86 -28.79
CA ALA A 521 -14.62 7.68 -29.10
C ALA A 521 -15.45 7.23 -27.88
N LEU A 522 -14.89 6.38 -27.01
CA LEU A 522 -15.52 5.98 -25.75
C LEU A 522 -15.64 7.17 -24.81
N ALA A 523 -14.59 7.97 -24.64
CA ALA A 523 -14.60 9.18 -23.81
C ALA A 523 -15.63 10.20 -24.30
N GLU A 524 -15.69 10.48 -25.61
CA GLU A 524 -16.65 11.40 -26.18
C GLU A 524 -18.09 10.90 -25.99
N LYS A 525 -18.34 9.61 -26.23
CA LYS A 525 -19.64 8.99 -26.06
C LYS A 525 -20.17 9.12 -24.63
N THR A 526 -19.31 8.77 -23.64
CA THR A 526 -19.70 8.83 -22.22
C THR A 526 -19.86 10.26 -21.74
N ARG A 527 -18.98 11.18 -22.16
CA ARG A 527 -19.11 12.61 -21.85
C ARG A 527 -20.41 13.20 -22.39
N LYS A 528 -20.74 12.91 -23.67
CA LYS A 528 -21.98 13.35 -24.27
C LYS A 528 -23.19 12.76 -23.53
N ALA A 529 -23.19 11.47 -23.24
CA ALA A 529 -24.24 10.80 -22.50
C ALA A 529 -24.48 11.42 -21.12
N PHE A 530 -23.39 11.72 -20.39
CA PHE A 530 -23.42 12.39 -19.10
C PHE A 530 -24.07 13.77 -19.21
N ARG A 531 -23.59 14.60 -20.11
CA ARG A 531 -24.11 15.97 -20.34
C ARG A 531 -25.58 15.98 -20.71
N ASP A 532 -26.01 15.09 -21.62
CA ASP A 532 -27.38 15.03 -22.11
C ASP A 532 -28.40 14.52 -21.08
N ASN A 533 -27.96 13.70 -20.10
CA ASN A 533 -28.89 12.99 -19.21
C ASN A 533 -28.71 13.28 -17.72
N LEU A 534 -27.54 13.78 -17.29
CA LEU A 534 -27.21 13.92 -15.88
C LEU A 534 -26.91 15.35 -15.43
N ILE A 535 -26.93 16.33 -16.32
CA ILE A 535 -26.82 17.77 -16.02
C ILE A 535 -28.13 18.48 -16.34
N ASP A 536 -28.66 19.25 -15.39
CA ASP A 536 -29.68 20.26 -15.65
C ASP A 536 -29.00 21.59 -15.98
N PHE A 537 -28.97 21.93 -17.26
CA PHE A 537 -28.35 23.18 -17.74
C PHE A 537 -29.16 24.47 -17.42
N ASN A 538 -30.36 24.38 -16.85
CA ASN A 538 -31.06 25.54 -16.34
C ASN A 538 -30.47 26.00 -14.99
N THR A 539 -29.98 25.06 -14.23
CA THR A 539 -29.42 25.27 -12.87
C THR A 539 -27.94 24.92 -12.76
N TYR A 540 -27.36 24.28 -13.78
CA TYR A 540 -26.01 23.71 -13.79
C TYR A 540 -25.77 22.67 -12.67
N THR A 541 -26.82 21.98 -12.24
CA THR A 541 -26.82 20.98 -11.21
C THR A 541 -26.64 19.57 -11.83
N VAL A 542 -25.73 18.79 -11.22
CA VAL A 542 -25.53 17.37 -11.57
C VAL A 542 -26.53 16.49 -10.82
N ASN A 543 -27.01 15.43 -11.45
CA ASN A 543 -27.91 14.44 -10.85
C ASN A 543 -27.34 13.92 -9.52
N GLY A 544 -28.19 13.81 -8.50
CA GLY A 544 -27.83 13.50 -7.13
C GLY A 544 -27.61 14.72 -6.25
N ALA A 545 -27.33 15.90 -6.81
CA ALA A 545 -27.21 17.19 -6.11
C ALA A 545 -26.31 17.11 -4.85
N THR A 546 -25.11 16.53 -5.01
CA THR A 546 -24.13 16.35 -3.94
C THR A 546 -22.83 17.09 -4.24
N GLN A 547 -22.04 17.38 -3.20
CA GLN A 547 -20.69 17.93 -3.37
C GLN A 547 -19.83 17.04 -4.28
N THR A 548 -19.87 15.71 -4.10
CA THR A 548 -19.15 14.74 -4.94
C THR A 548 -19.54 14.84 -6.41
N ALA A 549 -20.85 14.76 -6.71
CA ALA A 549 -21.33 14.81 -8.10
C ALA A 549 -20.87 16.08 -8.80
N GLN A 550 -21.03 17.22 -8.13
CA GLN A 550 -20.69 18.53 -8.68
C GLN A 550 -19.18 18.72 -8.84
N ALA A 551 -18.39 18.39 -7.80
CA ALA A 551 -16.94 18.49 -7.84
C ALA A 551 -16.31 17.58 -8.89
N MET A 552 -16.75 16.31 -8.98
CA MET A 552 -16.26 15.38 -10.01
C MET A 552 -16.60 15.86 -11.42
N ALA A 553 -17.82 16.36 -11.66
CA ALA A 553 -18.21 16.86 -12.97
C ALA A 553 -17.37 18.08 -13.41
N ILE A 554 -17.03 18.97 -12.49
CA ILE A 554 -16.13 20.11 -12.78
C ILE A 554 -14.70 19.58 -13.06
N TYR A 555 -14.14 18.77 -12.17
CA TYR A 555 -12.77 18.29 -12.27
C TYR A 555 -12.51 17.47 -13.54
N TYR A 556 -13.40 16.56 -13.87
CA TYR A 556 -13.31 15.69 -15.06
C TYR A 556 -13.90 16.32 -16.32
N ARG A 557 -14.11 17.64 -16.33
CA ARG A 557 -14.48 18.45 -17.51
C ARG A 557 -15.79 17.99 -18.17
N MET A 558 -16.80 17.69 -17.35
CA MET A 558 -18.16 17.47 -17.85
C MET A 558 -18.86 18.80 -18.20
N PHE A 559 -18.40 19.91 -17.64
CA PHE A 559 -18.76 21.28 -18.04
C PHE A 559 -17.70 21.87 -18.96
N THR A 560 -18.12 22.77 -19.89
CA THR A 560 -17.17 23.57 -20.67
C THR A 560 -16.57 24.69 -19.81
N GLU A 561 -15.54 25.38 -20.32
CA GLU A 561 -14.96 26.51 -19.59
C GLU A 561 -15.95 27.66 -19.38
N GLU A 562 -16.92 27.88 -20.33
CA GLU A 562 -17.96 28.88 -20.19
C GLU A 562 -19.04 28.49 -19.16
N GLU A 563 -19.29 27.20 -18.97
CA GLU A 563 -20.29 26.67 -18.03
C GLU A 563 -19.73 26.53 -16.61
N LYS A 564 -18.40 26.36 -16.51
CA LYS A 564 -17.68 26.08 -15.23
C LYS A 564 -18.00 27.10 -14.13
N PRO A 565 -18.05 28.43 -14.35
CA PRO A 565 -18.38 29.39 -13.30
C PRO A 565 -19.75 29.12 -12.66
N CYS A 566 -20.78 28.81 -13.48
CA CYS A 566 -22.12 28.51 -12.97
C CYS A 566 -22.13 27.19 -12.18
N ALA A 567 -21.42 26.17 -12.68
CA ALA A 567 -21.31 24.90 -11.98
C ALA A 567 -20.53 25.03 -10.65
N LEU A 568 -19.55 25.92 -10.59
CA LEU A 568 -18.78 26.22 -9.39
C LEU A 568 -19.64 26.92 -8.32
N GLU A 569 -20.48 27.85 -8.72
CA GLU A 569 -21.46 28.52 -7.85
C GLU A 569 -22.37 27.49 -7.14
N VAL A 570 -22.83 26.47 -7.88
CA VAL A 570 -23.62 25.37 -7.30
C VAL A 570 -22.80 24.57 -6.27
N LEU A 571 -21.54 24.23 -6.59
CA LEU A 571 -20.66 23.54 -5.65
C LEU A 571 -20.43 24.36 -4.36
N LEU A 572 -20.14 25.65 -4.50
CA LEU A 572 -19.97 26.56 -3.38
C LEU A 572 -21.23 26.63 -2.52
N GLY A 573 -22.41 26.68 -3.15
CA GLY A 573 -23.70 26.59 -2.45
C GLY A 573 -23.78 25.34 -1.56
N TYR A 574 -23.48 24.16 -2.10
CA TYR A 574 -23.48 22.91 -1.30
C TYR A 574 -22.46 22.90 -0.16
N ILE A 575 -21.29 23.52 -0.36
CA ILE A 575 -20.27 23.65 0.69
C ILE A 575 -20.74 24.59 1.79
N HIS A 576 -21.32 25.75 1.44
CA HIS A 576 -21.85 26.71 2.41
C HIS A 576 -23.06 26.17 3.18
N ASP A 577 -23.96 25.42 2.52
CA ASP A 577 -25.08 24.73 3.17
C ASP A 577 -24.61 23.68 4.19
N ALA A 578 -23.40 23.13 4.01
CA ALA A 578 -22.73 22.24 4.95
C ALA A 578 -21.81 22.98 5.96
N ASP A 579 -22.00 24.28 6.16
CA ASP A 579 -21.19 25.14 7.06
C ASP A 579 -19.69 25.09 6.73
N ASP A 580 -19.35 25.17 5.45
CA ASP A 580 -17.98 25.02 4.92
C ASP A 580 -17.27 23.71 5.33
N HIS A 581 -18.04 22.63 5.49
CA HIS A 581 -17.48 21.28 5.61
C HIS A 581 -17.61 20.52 4.28
N PHE A 582 -16.73 19.55 4.08
CA PHE A 582 -16.95 18.63 2.99
C PHE A 582 -18.00 17.56 3.38
N ASP A 583 -18.80 17.15 2.39
CA ASP A 583 -19.80 16.08 2.51
C ASP A 583 -19.63 15.13 1.33
N THR A 584 -18.50 14.43 1.29
CA THR A 584 -18.12 13.51 0.22
C THR A 584 -17.71 12.17 0.76
N GLY A 585 -17.63 11.17 -0.10
CA GLY A 585 -16.81 9.98 0.08
C GLY A 585 -15.43 10.16 -0.55
N VAL A 586 -14.72 9.05 -0.73
CA VAL A 586 -13.32 9.04 -1.21
C VAL A 586 -13.14 9.63 -2.61
N LEU A 587 -14.13 9.44 -3.52
CA LEU A 587 -14.05 9.95 -4.88
C LEU A 587 -14.20 11.48 -4.91
N GLY A 588 -15.17 12.00 -4.17
CA GLY A 588 -15.35 13.45 -4.04
C GLY A 588 -14.20 14.10 -3.28
N GLY A 589 -13.71 13.46 -2.20
CA GLY A 589 -12.58 13.93 -1.39
C GLY A 589 -11.30 14.10 -2.20
N LYS A 590 -11.06 13.23 -3.18
CA LYS A 590 -9.90 13.37 -4.09
C LYS A 590 -9.91 14.63 -4.91
N VAL A 591 -11.08 15.13 -5.33
CA VAL A 591 -11.17 16.20 -6.33
C VAL A 591 -11.63 17.55 -5.78
N ILE A 592 -12.39 17.60 -4.68
CA ILE A 592 -13.04 18.84 -4.21
C ILE A 592 -12.04 19.95 -3.87
N TYR A 593 -10.95 19.62 -3.18
CA TYR A 593 -9.93 20.59 -2.81
C TYR A 593 -9.15 21.11 -4.02
N ARG A 594 -8.93 20.23 -5.01
CA ARG A 594 -8.28 20.59 -6.29
C ARG A 594 -9.17 21.57 -7.08
N VAL A 595 -10.47 21.25 -7.21
CA VAL A 595 -11.44 22.14 -7.87
C VAL A 595 -11.46 23.51 -7.22
N LEU A 596 -11.51 23.57 -5.89
CA LEU A 596 -11.51 24.84 -5.16
C LEU A 596 -10.22 25.64 -5.41
N ALA A 597 -9.06 25.03 -5.29
CA ALA A 597 -7.79 25.72 -5.50
C ALA A 597 -7.63 26.22 -6.94
N GLU A 598 -7.94 25.40 -7.94
CA GLU A 598 -7.82 25.75 -9.37
C GLU A 598 -8.77 26.88 -9.80
N ASN A 599 -9.81 27.17 -9.02
CA ASN A 599 -10.77 28.22 -9.30
C ASN A 599 -10.73 29.39 -8.29
N GLY A 600 -9.58 29.59 -7.60
CA GLY A 600 -9.36 30.75 -6.73
C GLY A 600 -9.84 30.60 -5.28
N TYR A 601 -10.32 29.42 -4.87
CA TYR A 601 -10.84 29.16 -3.53
C TYR A 601 -9.88 28.33 -2.65
N ALA A 602 -8.57 28.50 -2.81
CA ALA A 602 -7.57 27.79 -2.03
C ALA A 602 -7.71 28.04 -0.51
N GLU A 603 -8.12 29.23 -0.09
CA GLU A 603 -8.39 29.57 1.32
C GLU A 603 -9.55 28.74 1.89
N LEU A 604 -10.62 28.52 1.11
CA LEU A 604 -11.74 27.69 1.52
C LEU A 604 -11.33 26.22 1.63
N ALA A 605 -10.59 25.71 0.64
CA ALA A 605 -10.06 24.35 0.68
C ALA A 605 -9.17 24.14 1.93
N TYR A 606 -8.26 25.07 2.20
CA TYR A 606 -7.40 25.04 3.38
C TYR A 606 -8.23 25.02 4.69
N LYS A 607 -9.24 25.90 4.80
CA LYS A 607 -10.16 25.94 5.95
C LYS A 607 -10.87 24.60 6.14
N MET A 608 -11.43 24.01 5.07
CA MET A 608 -12.12 22.73 5.12
C MET A 608 -11.20 21.57 5.58
N ILE A 609 -9.93 21.60 5.17
CA ILE A 609 -8.93 20.59 5.56
C ILE A 609 -8.56 20.72 7.04
N THR A 610 -8.29 21.94 7.52
CA THR A 610 -7.59 22.18 8.80
C THR A 610 -8.52 22.44 10.00
N ARG A 611 -9.82 22.68 9.78
CA ARG A 611 -10.75 22.94 10.90
C ARG A 611 -10.78 21.78 11.90
N PRO A 612 -10.89 22.06 13.24
CA PRO A 612 -10.80 21.01 14.26
C PRO A 612 -12.11 20.24 14.51
N ASP A 613 -13.22 20.69 13.94
CA ASP A 613 -14.54 20.07 14.09
C ASP A 613 -14.85 19.08 12.95
N TYR A 614 -15.81 18.19 13.23
CA TYR A 614 -16.24 17.11 12.33
C TYR A 614 -17.14 17.64 11.19
N PRO A 615 -16.99 17.14 9.97
CA PRO A 615 -15.95 16.26 9.45
C PRO A 615 -14.76 17.04 8.84
N SER A 616 -13.54 16.65 9.16
CA SER A 616 -12.32 17.24 8.55
C SER A 616 -11.08 16.40 8.92
N TYR A 617 -9.98 16.57 8.19
CA TYR A 617 -8.66 16.02 8.56
C TYR A 617 -8.16 16.64 9.87
N GLY A 618 -8.36 17.95 10.08
CA GLY A 618 -8.01 18.64 11.31
C GLY A 618 -8.72 18.04 12.53
N ASN A 619 -9.95 17.55 12.38
CA ASN A 619 -10.66 16.82 13.44
C ASN A 619 -9.98 15.49 13.79
N TRP A 620 -9.49 14.73 12.81
CA TRP A 620 -8.72 13.52 13.10
C TRP A 620 -7.47 13.84 13.94
N ILE A 621 -6.72 14.88 13.56
CA ILE A 621 -5.54 15.32 14.30
C ILE A 621 -5.92 15.80 15.72
N ALA A 622 -6.98 16.57 15.88
CA ALA A 622 -7.46 17.02 17.18
C ALA A 622 -7.88 15.85 18.09
N ARG A 623 -8.33 14.74 17.51
CA ARG A 623 -8.66 13.49 18.19
C ARG A 623 -7.47 12.54 18.38
N GLY A 624 -6.24 12.98 18.07
CA GLY A 624 -5.00 12.24 18.30
C GLY A 624 -4.63 11.22 17.22
N ALA A 625 -5.15 11.37 16.00
CA ALA A 625 -4.76 10.54 14.86
C ALA A 625 -3.27 10.71 14.56
N THR A 626 -2.60 9.59 14.31
CA THR A 626 -1.22 9.52 13.84
C THR A 626 -1.12 8.89 12.45
N THR A 627 -2.24 8.42 11.92
CA THR A 627 -2.48 7.84 10.61
C THR A 627 -3.80 8.40 10.07
N LEU A 628 -4.04 8.31 8.77
CA LEU A 628 -5.36 8.60 8.19
C LEU A 628 -6.33 7.47 8.53
N TRP A 629 -7.58 7.83 8.80
CA TRP A 629 -8.62 6.87 9.13
C TRP A 629 -9.42 6.46 7.88
N GLU A 630 -10.07 5.30 7.94
CA GLU A 630 -10.92 4.81 6.86
C GLU A 630 -12.15 5.69 6.61
N ALA A 631 -12.73 6.26 7.67
CA ALA A 631 -13.91 7.09 7.54
C ALA A 631 -13.89 8.30 8.50
N PHE A 632 -14.55 9.37 8.07
CA PHE A 632 -14.91 10.47 8.95
C PHE A 632 -16.13 10.05 9.76
N HIS A 633 -15.96 9.78 11.05
CA HIS A 633 -17.02 9.37 11.94
C HIS A 633 -17.14 10.33 13.14
N PRO A 634 -18.37 10.63 13.64
CA PRO A 634 -18.55 11.44 14.82
C PRO A 634 -17.95 10.72 16.05
N GLU A 635 -17.74 11.47 17.15
CA GLU A 635 -17.03 10.98 18.34
C GLU A 635 -17.61 9.68 18.93
N ASN A 636 -18.93 9.53 18.85
CA ASN A 636 -19.66 8.34 19.32
C ASN A 636 -20.10 7.41 18.17
N GLY A 637 -19.52 7.57 16.98
CA GLY A 637 -19.83 6.76 15.80
C GLY A 637 -19.13 5.40 15.81
N ARG A 638 -19.50 4.55 14.84
CA ARG A 638 -18.79 3.29 14.59
C ARG A 638 -17.36 3.59 14.16
N ILE A 639 -16.39 2.98 14.84
CA ILE A 639 -14.97 3.08 14.47
C ILE A 639 -14.66 1.98 13.47
N LEU A 640 -14.19 2.38 12.28
CA LEU A 640 -13.61 1.52 11.26
C LEU A 640 -12.08 1.44 11.46
N SER A 641 -11.32 1.09 10.43
CA SER A 641 -9.86 1.13 10.49
C SER A 641 -9.36 2.54 10.84
N LEU A 642 -8.38 2.62 11.72
CA LEU A 642 -7.69 3.88 12.01
C LEU A 642 -6.36 4.01 11.24
N ASN A 643 -6.15 3.19 10.19
CA ASN A 643 -4.99 3.27 9.33
C ASN A 643 -5.36 2.86 7.90
N HIS A 644 -5.71 3.86 7.08
CA HIS A 644 -6.07 3.73 5.67
C HIS A 644 -5.45 4.86 4.86
N HIS A 645 -4.99 4.59 3.63
CA HIS A 645 -4.27 5.60 2.85
C HIS A 645 -5.10 6.25 1.73
N PHE A 646 -6.29 5.77 1.40
CA PHE A 646 -7.07 6.25 0.25
C PHE A 646 -7.57 7.71 0.35
N TRP A 647 -7.53 8.33 1.53
CA TRP A 647 -7.76 9.77 1.74
C TRP A 647 -6.49 10.62 1.55
N GLY A 648 -5.37 9.99 1.19
CA GLY A 648 -4.04 10.63 1.18
C GLY A 648 -3.84 11.70 0.11
N ASP A 649 -4.78 11.88 -0.85
CA ASP A 649 -4.65 12.91 -1.91
C ASP A 649 -4.53 14.34 -1.37
N VAL A 650 -4.90 14.56 -0.11
CA VAL A 650 -4.65 15.83 0.62
C VAL A 650 -3.16 16.19 0.66
N SER A 651 -2.26 15.20 0.74
CA SER A 651 -0.81 15.42 0.63
C SER A 651 -0.42 15.93 -0.76
N ALA A 652 -0.96 15.34 -1.85
CA ALA A 652 -0.73 15.87 -3.18
C ALA A 652 -1.21 17.33 -3.31
N TRP A 653 -2.33 17.66 -2.65
CA TRP A 653 -2.82 19.05 -2.62
C TRP A 653 -1.81 19.99 -1.94
N PHE A 654 -1.12 19.56 -0.87
CA PHE A 654 -0.08 20.37 -0.21
C PHE A 654 1.11 20.63 -1.15
N TYR A 655 1.61 19.62 -1.85
CA TYR A 655 2.70 19.78 -2.82
C TYR A 655 2.30 20.65 -4.00
N ILE A 656 1.17 20.35 -4.62
CA ILE A 656 0.75 20.97 -5.90
C ILE A 656 0.27 22.41 -5.71
N TYR A 657 -0.41 22.70 -4.58
CA TYR A 657 -1.05 23.99 -4.41
C TYR A 657 -0.36 24.87 -3.34
N LEU A 658 -0.04 24.35 -2.15
CA LEU A 658 0.62 25.18 -1.13
C LEU A 658 2.07 25.46 -1.48
N ALA A 659 2.83 24.44 -1.88
CA ALA A 659 4.20 24.61 -2.36
C ALA A 659 4.25 25.06 -3.83
N GLY A 660 3.24 24.72 -4.61
CA GLY A 660 3.15 25.02 -6.04
C GLY A 660 3.99 24.10 -6.93
N LEU A 661 4.41 22.96 -6.42
CA LEU A 661 5.32 22.04 -7.11
C LEU A 661 4.54 21.13 -8.07
N ARG A 662 4.63 21.39 -9.37
CA ARG A 662 3.95 20.65 -10.45
C ARG A 662 4.96 19.88 -11.28
N ILE A 663 5.19 18.62 -10.94
CA ILE A 663 6.12 17.72 -11.65
C ILE A 663 5.49 17.26 -12.96
N ASN A 664 6.23 17.39 -14.06
CA ASN A 664 5.83 16.96 -15.40
C ASN A 664 4.36 17.30 -15.72
N PRO A 665 3.98 18.59 -15.76
CA PRO A 665 2.59 19.03 -15.87
C PRO A 665 1.90 18.54 -17.15
N THR A 666 2.66 18.30 -18.22
CA THR A 666 2.16 17.80 -19.50
C THR A 666 2.14 16.28 -19.59
N CYS A 667 2.74 15.57 -18.62
CA CYS A 667 2.95 14.11 -18.59
C CYS A 667 3.75 13.58 -19.79
N ARG A 668 4.54 14.43 -20.47
CA ARG A 668 5.30 14.07 -21.68
C ARG A 668 6.81 14.22 -21.54
N ASP A 669 7.23 15.03 -20.59
CA ASP A 669 8.63 15.32 -20.36
C ASP A 669 8.94 15.33 -18.86
N VAL A 670 9.60 14.27 -18.37
CA VAL A 670 9.97 14.14 -16.95
C VAL A 670 10.95 15.19 -16.47
N THR A 671 11.51 15.98 -17.37
CA THR A 671 12.39 17.10 -17.06
C THR A 671 11.60 18.42 -16.91
N GLU A 672 10.30 18.44 -17.23
CA GLU A 672 9.44 19.61 -17.09
C GLU A 672 8.89 19.74 -15.67
N VAL A 673 9.07 20.90 -15.05
CA VAL A 673 8.53 21.23 -13.73
C VAL A 673 8.07 22.68 -13.70
N ASP A 674 6.81 22.90 -13.33
CA ASP A 674 6.29 24.25 -13.08
C ASP A 674 6.16 24.53 -11.58
N ILE A 675 6.38 25.78 -11.20
CA ILE A 675 6.18 26.30 -9.84
C ILE A 675 5.03 27.30 -9.86
N ASN A 676 3.94 26.97 -9.14
CA ASN A 676 2.76 27.84 -9.06
C ASN A 676 2.11 27.74 -7.65
N PRO A 677 2.68 28.41 -6.63
CA PRO A 677 2.20 28.33 -5.26
C PRO A 677 0.97 29.20 -5.01
N TYR A 678 0.07 28.72 -4.14
CA TYR A 678 -0.99 29.54 -3.57
C TYR A 678 -0.58 29.99 -2.17
N PHE A 679 -0.43 31.29 -1.99
CA PHE A 679 0.04 31.90 -0.73
C PHE A 679 -1.10 32.06 0.28
N VAL A 680 -1.60 30.95 0.84
CA VAL A 680 -2.66 30.94 1.86
C VAL A 680 -2.29 31.90 3.00
N LYS A 681 -3.21 32.80 3.36
CA LYS A 681 -2.93 33.98 4.20
C LYS A 681 -2.40 33.66 5.59
N VAL A 682 -2.90 32.58 6.21
CA VAL A 682 -2.52 32.18 7.56
C VAL A 682 -1.14 31.51 7.63
N LEU A 683 -0.64 30.99 6.50
CA LEU A 683 0.67 30.35 6.46
C LEU A 683 1.79 31.41 6.41
N LYS A 684 2.81 31.21 7.24
CA LYS A 684 4.01 32.05 7.29
C LYS A 684 5.11 31.56 6.36
N ASN A 685 5.21 30.26 6.19
CA ASN A 685 6.16 29.60 5.30
C ASN A 685 5.65 28.22 4.87
N VAL A 686 6.19 27.75 3.74
CA VAL A 686 6.04 26.40 3.20
C VAL A 686 7.39 25.98 2.65
N PHE A 687 7.71 24.71 2.75
CA PHE A 687 8.84 24.05 2.11
C PHE A 687 8.39 22.73 1.51
N ALA A 688 8.84 22.41 0.31
CA ALA A 688 8.71 21.09 -0.28
C ALA A 688 9.88 20.76 -1.20
N TYR A 689 10.21 19.47 -1.30
CA TYR A 689 11.07 18.99 -2.37
C TYR A 689 10.51 17.71 -3.00
N HIS A 690 11.00 17.41 -4.20
CA HIS A 690 10.76 16.11 -4.86
C HIS A 690 12.01 15.69 -5.65
N ASP A 691 12.35 14.41 -5.59
CA ASP A 691 13.44 13.79 -6.33
C ASP A 691 12.91 13.26 -7.67
N THR A 692 13.17 14.01 -8.75
CA THR A 692 12.85 13.57 -10.11
C THR A 692 13.94 12.63 -10.64
N PRO A 693 13.71 11.89 -11.75
CA PRO A 693 14.73 11.03 -12.37
C PRO A 693 16.03 11.77 -12.77
N VAL A 694 15.97 13.09 -12.96
CA VAL A 694 17.10 13.91 -13.39
C VAL A 694 17.69 14.81 -12.31
N GLY A 695 17.13 14.78 -11.11
CA GLY A 695 17.64 15.48 -9.95
C GLY A 695 16.55 16.10 -9.07
N ARG A 696 16.94 16.61 -7.93
CA ARG A 696 16.04 17.23 -6.95
C ARG A 696 15.59 18.60 -7.39
N ILE A 697 14.33 18.91 -7.14
CA ILE A 697 13.79 20.27 -7.08
C ILE A 697 13.27 20.53 -5.68
N SER A 698 13.61 21.72 -5.12
CA SER A 698 13.02 22.22 -3.90
C SER A 698 12.41 23.59 -4.09
N VAL A 699 11.36 23.84 -3.35
CA VAL A 699 10.62 25.10 -3.31
C VAL A 699 10.39 25.48 -1.86
N SER A 700 10.73 26.72 -1.49
CA SER A 700 10.28 27.29 -0.23
C SER A 700 9.77 28.71 -0.43
N TRP A 701 8.77 29.08 0.35
CA TRP A 701 8.37 30.47 0.42
C TRP A 701 8.13 30.92 1.87
N LYS A 702 8.43 32.19 2.15
CA LYS A 702 8.31 32.76 3.48
C LYS A 702 7.81 34.21 3.39
N ARG A 703 6.78 34.52 4.19
CA ARG A 703 6.30 35.89 4.34
C ARG A 703 7.33 36.78 5.07
N THR A 704 7.52 37.99 4.58
CA THR A 704 8.37 39.01 5.14
C THR A 704 7.59 40.32 5.28
N GLU A 705 8.18 41.36 5.88
CA GLU A 705 7.56 42.68 5.97
C GLU A 705 7.31 43.33 4.58
N ASN A 706 8.13 42.97 3.57
CA ASN A 706 8.12 43.59 2.25
C ASN A 706 7.38 42.71 1.20
N GLY A 707 6.85 41.54 1.56
CA GLY A 707 6.23 40.62 0.62
C GLY A 707 6.48 39.15 0.97
N ILE A 708 6.70 38.33 -0.05
CA ILE A 708 7.00 36.90 0.10
C ILE A 708 8.34 36.61 -0.58
N ASN A 709 9.28 36.04 0.15
CA ASN A 709 10.51 35.50 -0.43
C ASN A 709 10.21 34.09 -0.91
N LEU A 710 10.36 33.86 -2.22
CA LEU A 710 10.22 32.55 -2.87
C LEU A 710 11.62 32.07 -3.28
N GLU A 711 12.06 30.96 -2.69
CA GLU A 711 13.36 30.35 -2.96
C GLU A 711 13.16 29.03 -3.72
N ILE A 712 13.91 28.84 -4.79
CA ILE A 712 13.86 27.67 -5.64
C ILE A 712 15.27 27.15 -5.83
N GLU A 713 15.44 25.84 -5.61
CA GLU A 713 16.67 25.12 -5.98
C GLU A 713 16.31 24.04 -6.99
N VAL A 714 16.95 24.06 -8.13
CA VAL A 714 16.70 23.18 -9.25
C VAL A 714 18.00 22.84 -9.99
N THR A 715 18.10 21.62 -10.51
CA THR A 715 19.26 21.25 -11.37
C THR A 715 19.10 21.83 -12.77
N ASP A 716 20.21 22.05 -13.48
CA ASP A 716 20.22 22.55 -14.87
C ASP A 716 19.54 21.60 -15.89
N LYS A 717 19.19 20.39 -15.45
CA LYS A 717 18.49 19.39 -16.28
C LYS A 717 16.97 19.57 -16.26
N LEU A 718 16.44 20.29 -15.30
CA LEU A 718 15.02 20.58 -15.20
C LEU A 718 14.72 21.94 -15.82
N HIS A 719 13.59 22.04 -16.49
CA HIS A 719 13.10 23.25 -17.13
C HIS A 719 11.61 23.43 -16.88
N GLY A 720 11.11 24.64 -17.10
CA GLY A 720 9.70 25.00 -16.93
C GLY A 720 9.57 26.47 -16.56
N LYS A 721 8.55 26.79 -15.79
CA LYS A 721 8.23 28.16 -15.41
C LYS A 721 7.87 28.32 -13.95
N ILE A 722 8.01 29.54 -13.46
CA ILE A 722 7.48 30.02 -12.19
C ILE A 722 6.34 30.96 -12.53
N ALA A 723 5.10 30.60 -12.15
CA ALA A 723 3.92 31.42 -12.37
C ALA A 723 3.30 31.80 -11.01
N LEU A 724 3.02 33.07 -10.80
CA LEU A 724 2.42 33.58 -9.57
C LEU A 724 0.88 33.55 -9.68
N PRO A 725 0.16 33.33 -8.57
CA PRO A 725 -1.29 33.42 -8.56
C PRO A 725 -1.76 34.84 -8.75
N GLU A 726 -3.01 35.02 -9.18
CA GLU A 726 -3.66 36.34 -9.35
C GLU A 726 -3.50 37.21 -8.10
N GLY A 727 -3.21 38.51 -8.29
CA GLY A 727 -2.95 39.46 -7.23
C GLY A 727 -1.52 39.48 -6.71
N PHE A 728 -0.58 38.72 -7.32
CA PHE A 728 0.83 38.72 -6.97
C PHE A 728 1.74 38.90 -8.20
N VAL A 729 2.81 39.66 -8.03
CA VAL A 729 3.83 39.89 -9.07
C VAL A 729 5.23 39.82 -8.46
N PHE A 730 6.24 39.58 -9.28
CA PHE A 730 7.63 39.76 -8.90
C PHE A 730 7.98 41.28 -8.75
N GLU A 731 9.10 41.61 -8.14
CA GLU A 731 9.54 43.02 -8.01
C GLU A 731 9.61 43.77 -9.35
N ASP A 732 9.91 43.05 -10.45
CA ASP A 732 9.94 43.62 -11.80
C ASP A 732 8.55 43.74 -12.46
N ARG A 733 7.48 43.49 -11.71
CA ARG A 733 6.07 43.53 -12.13
C ARG A 733 5.67 42.48 -13.15
N THR A 734 6.48 41.44 -13.35
CA THR A 734 6.07 40.25 -14.14
C THR A 734 5.36 39.24 -13.23
N SER A 735 4.44 38.44 -13.78
CA SER A 735 3.75 37.35 -13.08
C SER A 735 4.32 35.97 -13.41
N GLU A 736 5.23 35.91 -14.40
CA GLU A 736 5.84 34.65 -14.85
C GLU A 736 7.33 34.81 -15.10
N LYS A 737 8.12 33.79 -14.78
CA LYS A 737 9.56 33.70 -15.06
C LYS A 737 9.92 32.27 -15.53
N GLU A 738 11.05 32.16 -16.25
CA GLU A 738 11.68 30.86 -16.53
C GLU A 738 12.14 30.18 -15.22
N LEU A 739 11.95 28.86 -15.09
CA LEU A 739 12.41 28.11 -13.92
C LEU A 739 13.94 28.14 -13.81
N LYS A 740 14.44 28.74 -12.74
CA LYS A 740 15.86 28.77 -12.38
C LYS A 740 16.02 28.80 -10.87
N SER A 741 17.15 28.28 -10.38
CA SER A 741 17.52 28.43 -8.98
C SER A 741 17.70 29.92 -8.63
N GLY A 742 17.17 30.34 -7.49
CA GLY A 742 17.28 31.72 -7.02
C GLY A 742 16.28 32.07 -5.92
N ASN A 743 16.43 33.29 -5.45
CA ASN A 743 15.51 33.93 -4.52
C ASN A 743 14.72 35.00 -5.26
N TYR A 744 13.43 34.95 -5.19
CA TYR A 744 12.48 35.80 -5.89
C TYR A 744 11.63 36.56 -4.86
N MET A 745 11.66 37.87 -4.89
CA MET A 745 10.74 38.66 -4.08
C MET A 745 9.41 38.79 -4.81
N VAL A 746 8.35 38.41 -4.15
CA VAL A 746 6.96 38.43 -4.62
C VAL A 746 6.21 39.49 -3.79
N VAL A 747 5.48 40.38 -4.44
CA VAL A 747 4.72 41.46 -3.83
C VAL A 747 3.27 41.42 -4.31
N ALA A 748 2.37 42.05 -3.57
CA ALA A 748 1.01 42.28 -4.06
C ALA A 748 1.04 43.18 -5.29
N GLU A 749 0.16 42.90 -6.25
CA GLU A 749 0.04 43.67 -7.51
C GLU A 749 -0.30 45.15 -7.29
#